data_2d60b7584d07d5ccd036ed0a6d86aa1b
#
_entry.id   2d60b7584d07d5ccd036ed0a6d86aa1b
#
_cell.length_a   1.000
_cell.length_b   1.000
_cell.length_c   1.000
_cell.angle_alpha   90.00
_cell.angle_beta   90.00
_cell.angle_gamma   90.00
#
_symmetry.space_group_name_H-M   'P 1'
#
loop_
_entity.id
_entity.type
_entity.pdbx_description
1 polymer ?
#
loop_
_entity_poly.entity_id
_entity_poly.type
_entity_poly.pdbx_seq_one_letter_code
_entity_poly.pdbx_strand_id
1 'polypeptide(L)'
;MNRVYHPKYKNFVYLLAAIVFIGTNLIALFIFDRTPHIHDEAAYDFQAKIFLLGRLYVPSPCAKEFFDFPHVINNGRWYSQYPPGFPALLAIGYIFKAPWVINPLFAALTIILIFYLGTELFDEKTGFWAALFASLSYWFLMLSSTLMSHTTHLFFCTLFLLFYIRAWRKPSLKNGFISGFGFFMAFLIRPYESVLFAVAPAIYLLFVFIKEPKKYYKATLALALMALLAAGALMAYNYGTTGHPLKMGYIERYGPDHGVGFGKKGYTGVPHTFLRGANYAWANLVQLHLHLFGWPISSLLGVIIYLFFLIKEFPKHCSDPLKLLLLFIILSTFFGLIFYWGSFPILGARMFFHLFSILSFLTASGFIKLIKELSLFKISSIKSILIFLLIFFIFISYAFMFRLPAFSKQSFEAFIPDLIYPDFISFNKRFADTISSLGIKNAVILLKPLYLARPFFPDSGWTAGFIQNDPLLKNKLIFAHFKPDNIKNLVSCFPEKKLYLFVYTIKKAMVFELTFPVNELTPKLNLIPLPFIPNKIELIKQNKEFFSYYSSEFQEFLKELDSISPFYFDLGFLVKLAEKEEGTRNYRKALMYYEAALQLEPHPQNRQDLYKKLSACYFKIGETSLAKKIIDNIYKTPEPVVNNIIPKRGI
;
A
#
# COMPACT_ATOMS: atom_id res chain seq x y z
N MET A 1 11.34 29.07 -39.90
CA MET A 1 10.17 29.77 -39.39
C MET A 1 9.74 29.15 -38.05
N ASN A 2 10.10 29.80 -36.95
CA ASN A 2 9.67 29.40 -35.62
C ASN A 2 8.22 29.86 -35.39
N ARG A 3 7.23 29.07 -35.80
CA ARG A 3 5.88 29.26 -35.28
C ARG A 3 5.94 28.94 -33.79
N VAL A 4 5.74 29.96 -32.95
CA VAL A 4 5.45 29.75 -31.53
C VAL A 4 4.14 28.96 -31.48
N TYR A 5 4.26 27.67 -31.23
CA TYR A 5 3.12 26.77 -31.13
C TYR A 5 2.40 27.06 -29.81
N HIS A 6 1.24 27.76 -29.93
CA HIS A 6 0.36 27.93 -28.76
C HIS A 6 -0.67 26.80 -28.78
N PRO A 7 -0.51 25.79 -27.93
CA PRO A 7 -1.41 24.66 -27.89
C PRO A 7 -2.83 25.11 -27.49
N LYS A 8 -3.81 24.73 -28.31
CA LYS A 8 -5.22 25.11 -28.15
C LYS A 8 -5.82 24.64 -26.84
N TYR A 9 -5.40 23.44 -26.35
CA TYR A 9 -5.94 22.80 -25.16
C TYR A 9 -5.13 23.07 -23.87
N LYS A 10 -4.06 23.84 -23.95
CA LYS A 10 -3.12 24.07 -22.83
C LYS A 10 -3.81 24.55 -21.55
N ASN A 11 -4.69 25.56 -21.67
CA ASN A 11 -5.38 26.12 -20.50
C ASN A 11 -6.33 25.11 -19.85
N PHE A 12 -7.01 24.28 -20.64
CA PHE A 12 -7.86 23.20 -20.13
C PHE A 12 -7.03 22.15 -19.38
N VAL A 13 -5.84 21.81 -19.89
CA VAL A 13 -4.95 20.85 -19.21
C VAL A 13 -4.44 21.40 -17.88
N TYR A 14 -4.12 22.67 -17.79
CA TYR A 14 -3.76 23.30 -16.53
C TYR A 14 -4.92 23.30 -15.53
N LEU A 15 -6.14 23.54 -16.02
CA LEU A 15 -7.35 23.40 -15.18
C LEU A 15 -7.54 21.97 -14.71
N LEU A 16 -7.38 20.96 -15.59
CA LEU A 16 -7.43 19.55 -15.20
C LEU A 16 -6.37 19.21 -14.15
N ALA A 17 -5.14 19.70 -14.32
CA ALA A 17 -4.08 19.51 -13.35
C ALA A 17 -4.42 20.14 -11.98
N ALA A 18 -5.00 21.34 -11.98
CA ALA A 18 -5.47 21.99 -10.75
C ALA A 18 -6.61 21.20 -10.07
N ILE A 19 -7.57 20.69 -10.86
CA ILE A 19 -8.65 19.83 -10.36
C ILE A 19 -8.09 18.54 -9.75
N VAL A 20 -7.13 17.89 -10.41
CA VAL A 20 -6.45 16.69 -9.90
C VAL A 20 -5.70 17.01 -8.60
N PHE A 21 -4.97 18.12 -8.55
CA PHE A 21 -4.29 18.56 -7.33
C PHE A 21 -5.25 18.72 -6.15
N ILE A 22 -6.33 19.47 -6.35
CA ILE A 22 -7.35 19.71 -5.31
C ILE A 22 -8.03 18.40 -4.94
N GLY A 23 -8.49 17.63 -5.92
CA GLY A 23 -9.23 16.38 -5.70
C GLY A 23 -8.41 15.34 -4.94
N THR A 24 -7.14 15.13 -5.31
CA THR A 24 -6.25 14.19 -4.61
C THR A 24 -5.88 14.66 -3.20
N ASN A 25 -5.75 15.97 -2.97
CA ASN A 25 -5.60 16.50 -1.60
C ASN A 25 -6.86 16.31 -0.75
N LEU A 26 -8.05 16.49 -1.33
CA LEU A 26 -9.31 16.23 -0.60
C LEU A 26 -9.44 14.73 -0.25
N ILE A 27 -9.08 13.84 -1.18
CA ILE A 27 -9.04 12.39 -0.90
C ILE A 27 -8.02 12.08 0.21
N ALA A 28 -6.80 12.63 0.13
CA ALA A 28 -5.78 12.46 1.16
C ALA A 28 -6.25 12.96 2.54
N LEU A 29 -7.02 14.07 2.56
CA LEU A 29 -7.52 14.70 3.78
C LEU A 29 -8.69 13.93 4.41
N PHE A 30 -9.69 13.54 3.60
CA PHE A 30 -10.97 13.03 4.11
C PHE A 30 -11.08 11.50 4.08
N ILE A 31 -10.30 10.82 3.23
CA ILE A 31 -10.31 9.36 3.12
C ILE A 31 -9.09 8.77 3.82
N PHE A 32 -7.90 9.33 3.59
CA PHE A 32 -6.65 8.81 4.15
C PHE A 32 -6.16 9.54 5.41
N ASP A 33 -6.91 10.48 5.97
CA ASP A 33 -6.57 11.23 7.20
C ASP A 33 -5.13 11.80 7.20
N ARG A 34 -4.50 11.96 6.03
CA ARG A 34 -3.11 12.43 5.83
C ARG A 34 -2.05 11.57 6.50
N THR A 35 -2.35 10.31 6.75
CA THR A 35 -1.48 9.39 7.49
C THR A 35 -1.15 8.13 6.65
N PRO A 36 -0.04 7.44 6.94
CA PRO A 36 0.24 6.12 6.39
C PRO A 36 -0.82 5.10 6.77
N HIS A 37 -1.19 4.21 5.84
CA HIS A 37 -2.19 3.16 6.05
C HIS A 37 -1.61 1.75 5.87
N ILE A 38 -0.48 1.63 5.19
CA ILE A 38 0.21 0.36 4.98
C ILE A 38 1.66 0.44 5.43
N HIS A 39 2.28 -0.71 5.60
CA HIS A 39 3.64 -0.81 6.11
C HIS A 39 4.67 -0.09 5.22
N ASP A 40 4.49 -0.15 3.89
CA ASP A 40 5.33 0.56 2.93
C ASP A 40 5.34 2.07 3.23
N GLU A 41 4.15 2.66 3.38
CA GLU A 41 3.98 4.09 3.64
C GLU A 41 4.57 4.50 4.99
N ALA A 42 4.34 3.68 6.02
CA ALA A 42 4.91 3.93 7.36
C ALA A 42 6.44 3.86 7.34
N ALA A 43 7.02 2.95 6.56
CA ALA A 43 8.46 2.84 6.42
C ALA A 43 9.05 3.99 5.60
N TYR A 44 8.36 4.51 4.58
CA TYR A 44 8.76 5.75 3.88
C TYR A 44 8.69 6.97 4.80
N ASP A 45 7.61 7.09 5.55
CA ASP A 45 7.38 8.18 6.52
C ASP A 45 8.47 8.19 7.60
N PHE A 46 8.80 7.03 8.14
CA PHE A 46 9.86 6.87 9.12
C PHE A 46 11.23 7.30 8.57
N GLN A 47 11.58 6.89 7.35
CA GLN A 47 12.83 7.30 6.71
C GLN A 47 12.87 8.81 6.41
N ALA A 48 11.75 9.40 6.01
CA ALA A 48 11.65 10.83 5.80
C ALA A 48 11.92 11.62 7.09
N LYS A 49 11.41 11.16 8.23
CA LYS A 49 11.70 11.74 9.55
C LYS A 49 13.17 11.59 9.93
N ILE A 50 13.83 10.49 9.56
CA ILE A 50 15.29 10.32 9.78
C ILE A 50 16.09 11.31 8.91
N PHE A 51 15.67 11.52 7.66
CA PHE A 51 16.32 12.50 6.77
C PHE A 51 16.22 13.93 7.29
N LEU A 52 15.12 14.31 7.95
CA LEU A 52 15.00 15.61 8.62
C LEU A 52 16.02 15.81 9.75
N LEU A 53 16.51 14.74 10.34
CA LEU A 53 17.60 14.79 11.32
C LEU A 53 18.99 14.89 10.66
N GLY A 54 19.08 14.99 9.32
CA GLY A 54 20.33 14.97 8.57
C GLY A 54 21.04 13.61 8.60
N ARG A 55 20.31 12.51 8.82
CA ARG A 55 20.89 11.17 9.01
C ARG A 55 20.36 10.18 7.98
N LEU A 56 21.13 9.11 7.72
CA LEU A 56 20.68 7.98 6.89
C LEU A 56 19.99 6.90 7.72
N TYR A 57 20.33 6.79 8.99
CA TYR A 57 19.77 5.91 10.00
C TYR A 57 19.88 6.53 11.38
N VAL A 58 19.16 6.00 12.35
CA VAL A 58 19.36 6.27 13.78
C VAL A 58 19.82 5.00 14.49
N PRO A 59 20.43 5.06 15.67
CA PRO A 59 20.73 3.86 16.46
C PRO A 59 19.45 3.07 16.76
N SER A 60 19.55 1.75 16.82
CA SER A 60 18.44 0.93 17.32
C SER A 60 18.03 1.38 18.72
N PRO A 61 16.72 1.46 18.98
CA PRO A 61 16.24 1.86 20.31
C PRO A 61 16.64 0.84 21.37
N CYS A 62 16.70 1.30 22.62
CA CYS A 62 16.71 0.44 23.78
C CYS A 62 15.44 -0.43 23.75
N ALA A 63 15.50 -1.69 24.16
CA ALA A 63 14.42 -2.67 24.05
C ALA A 63 13.86 -2.77 22.60
N LYS A 64 14.76 -2.93 21.64
CA LYS A 64 14.47 -2.87 20.19
C LYS A 64 13.32 -3.76 19.73
N GLU A 65 13.09 -4.90 20.38
CA GLU A 65 12.05 -5.87 20.09
C GLU A 65 10.62 -5.27 20.18
N PHE A 66 10.45 -4.23 20.98
CA PHE A 66 9.18 -3.49 21.09
C PHE A 66 8.92 -2.50 19.96
N PHE A 67 9.96 -2.22 19.15
CA PHE A 67 9.93 -1.23 18.08
C PHE A 67 10.18 -1.85 16.70
N ASP A 68 10.23 -3.18 16.60
CA ASP A 68 10.32 -3.86 15.33
C ASP A 68 9.07 -3.59 14.49
N PHE A 69 9.31 -3.27 13.22
CA PHE A 69 8.23 -2.94 12.29
C PHE A 69 8.51 -3.55 10.91
N PRO A 70 7.49 -4.01 10.18
CA PRO A 70 7.66 -4.48 8.81
C PRO A 70 8.33 -3.43 7.93
N HIS A 71 9.23 -3.88 7.05
CA HIS A 71 9.98 -3.02 6.12
C HIS A 71 10.94 -2.00 6.77
N VAL A 72 11.19 -2.13 8.08
CA VAL A 72 12.17 -1.34 8.83
C VAL A 72 13.25 -2.27 9.38
N ILE A 73 14.51 -1.90 9.19
CA ILE A 73 15.68 -2.63 9.70
C ILE A 73 16.00 -2.10 11.09
N ASN A 74 16.24 -3.03 12.03
CA ASN A 74 16.50 -2.74 13.43
C ASN A 74 17.58 -3.69 14.00
N ASN A 75 18.81 -3.55 13.49
CA ASN A 75 19.94 -4.44 13.76
C ASN A 75 21.19 -3.71 14.30
N GLY A 76 21.00 -2.69 15.12
CA GLY A 76 22.03 -1.73 15.56
C GLY A 76 21.88 -0.40 14.83
N ARG A 77 21.36 -0.43 13.61
CA ARG A 77 20.92 0.71 12.84
C ARG A 77 19.41 0.58 12.63
N TRP A 78 18.67 1.69 12.75
CA TRP A 78 17.22 1.71 12.61
C TRP A 78 16.84 2.64 11.45
N TYR A 79 16.31 2.05 10.36
CA TYR A 79 16.03 2.75 9.10
C TYR A 79 15.11 1.90 8.21
N SER A 80 14.51 2.53 7.18
CA SER A 80 13.65 1.85 6.20
C SER A 80 14.47 1.02 5.20
N GLN A 81 13.93 -0.11 4.78
CA GLN A 81 14.52 -0.95 3.72
C GLN A 81 14.48 -0.31 2.32
N TYR A 82 13.70 0.75 2.15
CA TYR A 82 13.40 1.32 0.85
C TYR A 82 14.52 2.25 0.32
N PRO A 83 14.62 2.40 -1.02
CA PRO A 83 15.50 3.37 -1.63
C PRO A 83 15.20 4.81 -1.19
N PRO A 84 16.19 5.74 -1.25
CA PRO A 84 16.10 7.05 -0.60
C PRO A 84 15.22 8.07 -1.32
N GLY A 85 14.91 7.89 -2.62
CA GLY A 85 14.34 8.94 -3.45
C GLY A 85 12.97 9.42 -2.98
N PHE A 86 12.02 8.52 -2.68
CA PHE A 86 10.70 8.93 -2.22
C PHE A 86 10.71 9.44 -0.78
N PRO A 87 11.38 8.80 0.20
CA PRO A 87 11.54 9.38 1.52
C PRO A 87 12.17 10.78 1.53
N ALA A 88 13.11 11.07 0.63
CA ALA A 88 13.69 12.42 0.51
C ALA A 88 12.66 13.46 0.04
N LEU A 89 11.78 13.09 -0.89
CA LEU A 89 10.67 13.96 -1.31
C LEU A 89 9.67 14.18 -0.17
N LEU A 90 9.34 13.14 0.58
CA LEU A 90 8.48 13.28 1.77
C LEU A 90 9.13 14.18 2.84
N ALA A 91 10.44 14.09 3.03
CA ALA A 91 11.16 14.96 3.95
C ALA A 91 11.02 16.44 3.55
N ILE A 92 11.07 16.76 2.24
CA ILE A 92 10.75 18.11 1.74
C ILE A 92 9.32 18.49 2.14
N GLY A 93 8.35 17.60 1.97
CA GLY A 93 6.97 17.83 2.40
C GLY A 93 6.85 18.11 3.90
N TYR A 94 7.64 17.44 4.72
CA TYR A 94 7.69 17.67 6.17
C TYR A 94 8.25 19.06 6.55
N ILE A 95 9.20 19.61 5.79
CA ILE A 95 9.69 20.99 6.01
C ILE A 95 8.51 21.97 5.95
N PHE A 96 7.55 21.72 5.04
CA PHE A 96 6.32 22.50 4.90
C PHE A 96 5.16 21.99 5.77
N LYS A 97 5.40 21.01 6.66
CA LYS A 97 4.41 20.34 7.52
C LYS A 97 3.26 19.69 6.73
N ALA A 98 3.50 19.31 5.48
CA ALA A 98 2.50 18.77 4.58
C ALA A 98 3.06 17.61 3.70
N PRO A 99 3.59 16.51 4.29
CA PRO A 99 4.16 15.42 3.51
C PRO A 99 3.13 14.76 2.56
N TRP A 100 1.85 14.76 2.94
CA TRP A 100 0.76 14.20 2.12
C TRP A 100 0.52 14.95 0.81
N VAL A 101 1.00 16.20 0.65
CA VAL A 101 0.82 17.02 -0.57
C VAL A 101 1.78 16.59 -1.68
N ILE A 102 2.83 15.85 -1.38
CA ILE A 102 3.87 15.47 -2.36
C ILE A 102 3.26 14.70 -3.54
N ASN A 103 2.56 13.59 -3.29
CA ASN A 103 1.95 12.82 -4.39
C ASN A 103 0.86 13.59 -5.17
N PRO A 104 -0.08 14.33 -4.54
CA PRO A 104 -0.98 15.24 -5.23
C PRO A 104 -0.29 16.23 -6.16
N LEU A 105 0.82 16.83 -5.74
CA LEU A 105 1.59 17.74 -6.57
C LEU A 105 2.17 17.03 -7.81
N PHE A 106 2.81 15.88 -7.61
CA PHE A 106 3.38 15.11 -8.71
C PHE A 106 2.31 14.52 -9.62
N ALA A 107 1.11 14.21 -9.11
CA ALA A 107 -0.04 13.81 -9.92
C ALA A 107 -0.47 14.93 -10.87
N ALA A 108 -0.65 16.14 -10.37
CA ALA A 108 -1.01 17.31 -11.17
C ALA A 108 0.04 17.60 -12.26
N LEU A 109 1.32 17.56 -11.90
CA LEU A 109 2.42 17.73 -12.84
C LEU A 109 2.48 16.60 -13.88
N THR A 110 2.10 15.36 -13.50
CA THR A 110 2.02 14.23 -14.43
C THR A 110 0.95 14.45 -15.50
N ILE A 111 -0.22 15.02 -15.15
CA ILE A 111 -1.25 15.36 -16.14
C ILE A 111 -0.70 16.31 -17.21
N ILE A 112 0.09 17.30 -16.80
CA ILE A 112 0.74 18.24 -17.73
C ILE A 112 1.76 17.51 -18.62
N LEU A 113 2.57 16.61 -18.04
CA LEU A 113 3.54 15.84 -18.82
C LEU A 113 2.88 14.88 -19.80
N ILE A 114 1.77 14.21 -19.42
CA ILE A 114 0.98 13.35 -20.31
C ILE A 114 0.52 14.13 -21.53
N PHE A 115 -0.01 15.34 -21.34
CA PHE A 115 -0.43 16.20 -22.44
C PHE A 115 0.72 16.49 -23.40
N TYR A 116 1.86 16.98 -22.90
CA TYR A 116 3.00 17.32 -23.75
C TYR A 116 3.60 16.08 -24.42
N LEU A 117 3.72 14.97 -23.71
CA LEU A 117 4.25 13.73 -24.26
C LEU A 117 3.34 13.17 -25.37
N GLY A 118 2.02 13.12 -25.12
CA GLY A 118 1.03 12.70 -26.12
C GLY A 118 0.99 13.63 -27.33
N THR A 119 1.13 14.96 -27.12
CA THR A 119 1.22 15.95 -28.19
C THR A 119 2.46 15.74 -29.05
N GLU A 120 3.60 15.46 -28.45
CA GLU A 120 4.84 15.24 -29.19
C GLU A 120 4.88 13.90 -29.93
N LEU A 121 4.28 12.86 -29.37
CA LEU A 121 4.28 11.52 -29.98
C LEU A 121 3.23 11.34 -31.07
N PHE A 122 2.08 11.99 -30.91
CA PHE A 122 0.93 11.87 -31.78
C PHE A 122 0.47 13.24 -32.29
N ASP A 123 -0.42 13.88 -31.53
CA ASP A 123 -0.94 15.22 -31.80
C ASP A 123 -1.54 15.82 -30.52
N GLU A 124 -1.87 17.12 -30.57
CA GLU A 124 -2.42 17.85 -29.43
C GLU A 124 -3.75 17.29 -28.92
N LYS A 125 -4.59 16.80 -29.84
CA LYS A 125 -5.88 16.20 -29.52
C LYS A 125 -5.67 14.89 -28.72
N THR A 126 -4.73 14.07 -29.14
CA THR A 126 -4.36 12.84 -28.44
C THR A 126 -3.79 13.16 -27.06
N GLY A 127 -2.90 14.15 -26.96
CA GLY A 127 -2.37 14.62 -25.68
C GLY A 127 -3.46 15.09 -24.71
N PHE A 128 -4.43 15.87 -25.21
CA PHE A 128 -5.56 16.35 -24.41
C PHE A 128 -6.45 15.22 -23.89
N TRP A 129 -6.89 14.30 -24.76
CA TRP A 129 -7.73 13.19 -24.37
C TRP A 129 -7.01 12.24 -23.41
N ALA A 130 -5.71 12.02 -23.59
CA ALA A 130 -4.90 11.23 -22.66
C ALA A 130 -4.85 11.87 -21.26
N ALA A 131 -4.63 13.20 -21.21
CA ALA A 131 -4.64 13.94 -19.94
C ALA A 131 -6.02 13.91 -19.28
N LEU A 132 -7.11 14.02 -20.06
CA LEU A 132 -8.47 13.93 -19.56
C LEU A 132 -8.77 12.53 -18.99
N PHE A 133 -8.47 11.45 -19.71
CA PHE A 133 -8.66 10.08 -19.22
C PHE A 133 -7.85 9.81 -17.96
N ALA A 134 -6.62 10.29 -17.92
CA ALA A 134 -5.77 10.19 -16.73
C ALA A 134 -6.37 10.92 -15.53
N SER A 135 -6.86 12.16 -15.74
CA SER A 135 -7.49 12.97 -14.68
C SER A 135 -8.77 12.37 -14.12
N LEU A 136 -9.44 11.53 -14.91
CA LEU A 136 -10.68 10.84 -14.54
C LEU A 136 -10.45 9.41 -14.05
N SER A 137 -9.22 8.91 -14.05
CA SER A 137 -8.91 7.57 -13.53
C SER A 137 -8.96 7.55 -12.01
N TYR A 138 -9.93 6.82 -11.45
CA TYR A 138 -10.01 6.68 -10.01
C TYR A 138 -8.77 5.99 -9.41
N TRP A 139 -8.18 5.01 -10.11
CA TRP A 139 -6.96 4.33 -9.67
C TRP A 139 -5.79 5.30 -9.57
N PHE A 140 -5.63 6.17 -10.59
CA PHE A 140 -4.64 7.24 -10.56
C PHE A 140 -4.89 8.22 -9.40
N LEU A 141 -6.14 8.67 -9.22
CA LEU A 141 -6.51 9.62 -8.16
C LEU A 141 -6.29 9.02 -6.76
N MET A 142 -6.75 7.78 -6.54
CA MET A 142 -6.61 7.12 -5.24
C MET A 142 -5.14 6.88 -4.89
N LEU A 143 -4.35 6.27 -5.79
CA LEU A 143 -2.94 5.99 -5.53
C LEU A 143 -2.12 7.28 -5.37
N SER A 144 -2.52 8.35 -6.06
CA SER A 144 -1.91 9.68 -5.92
C SER A 144 -2.27 10.41 -4.62
N SER A 145 -3.25 9.92 -3.88
CA SER A 145 -3.67 10.47 -2.60
C SER A 145 -3.04 9.76 -1.39
N THR A 146 -2.29 8.68 -1.64
CA THR A 146 -1.59 7.89 -0.62
C THR A 146 -0.13 8.35 -0.46
N LEU A 147 0.56 7.83 0.55
CA LEU A 147 2.01 8.04 0.74
C LEU A 147 2.84 6.95 0.05
N MET A 148 2.32 6.36 -1.04
CA MET A 148 3.04 5.37 -1.85
C MET A 148 3.96 6.03 -2.87
N SER A 149 5.09 5.41 -3.16
CA SER A 149 6.13 5.95 -4.06
C SER A 149 5.76 5.95 -5.55
N HIS A 150 4.62 5.36 -5.93
CA HIS A 150 4.28 5.06 -7.32
C HIS A 150 3.99 6.31 -8.15
N THR A 151 3.30 7.30 -7.59
CA THR A 151 2.93 8.53 -8.30
C THR A 151 4.14 9.39 -8.63
N THR A 152 5.04 9.58 -7.67
CA THR A 152 6.31 10.28 -7.91
C THR A 152 7.18 9.52 -8.90
N HIS A 153 7.22 8.19 -8.84
CA HIS A 153 7.93 7.36 -9.82
C HIS A 153 7.36 7.51 -11.23
N LEU A 154 6.03 7.46 -11.40
CA LEU A 154 5.35 7.71 -12.68
C LEU A 154 5.71 9.08 -13.25
N PHE A 155 5.69 10.13 -12.42
CA PHE A 155 6.07 11.47 -12.85
C PHE A 155 7.48 11.50 -13.44
N PHE A 156 8.46 10.95 -12.73
CA PHE A 156 9.85 10.97 -13.19
C PHE A 156 10.10 10.05 -14.39
N CYS A 157 9.42 8.92 -14.51
CA CYS A 157 9.42 8.10 -15.74
C CYS A 157 8.83 8.87 -16.92
N THR A 158 7.73 9.62 -16.72
CA THR A 158 7.11 10.42 -17.78
C THR A 158 8.00 11.61 -18.18
N LEU A 159 8.65 12.26 -17.21
CA LEU A 159 9.63 13.32 -17.43
C LEU A 159 10.83 12.80 -18.23
N PHE A 160 11.39 11.66 -17.81
CA PHE A 160 12.46 10.96 -18.53
C PHE A 160 12.06 10.75 -20.00
N LEU A 161 10.90 10.13 -20.25
CA LEU A 161 10.48 9.76 -21.61
C LEU A 161 10.20 10.99 -22.48
N LEU A 162 9.57 12.03 -21.94
CA LEU A 162 9.31 13.28 -22.68
C LEU A 162 10.62 13.93 -23.15
N PHE A 163 11.57 14.10 -22.24
CA PHE A 163 12.83 14.76 -22.58
C PHE A 163 13.79 13.83 -23.32
N TYR A 164 13.65 12.49 -23.18
CA TYR A 164 14.31 11.52 -24.02
C TYR A 164 13.89 11.68 -25.49
N ILE A 165 12.59 11.81 -25.78
CA ILE A 165 12.05 12.03 -27.14
C ILE A 165 12.50 13.38 -27.68
N ARG A 166 12.53 14.42 -26.86
CA ARG A 166 13.09 15.73 -27.23
C ARG A 166 14.58 15.66 -27.51
N ALA A 167 15.33 14.91 -26.70
CA ALA A 167 16.77 14.71 -26.93
C ALA A 167 17.05 13.93 -28.22
N TRP A 168 16.15 13.02 -28.60
CA TRP A 168 16.25 12.29 -29.85
C TRP A 168 15.89 13.18 -31.07
N ARG A 169 14.82 13.99 -30.99
CA ARG A 169 14.40 14.89 -32.09
C ARG A 169 15.31 16.11 -32.23
N LYS A 170 15.73 16.69 -31.14
CA LYS A 170 16.58 17.87 -31.03
C LYS A 170 17.67 17.62 -30.00
N PRO A 171 18.74 16.91 -30.38
CA PRO A 171 19.82 16.56 -29.47
C PRO A 171 20.46 17.81 -28.85
N SER A 172 20.41 17.87 -27.54
CA SER A 172 21.03 18.96 -26.76
C SER A 172 21.41 18.49 -25.37
N LEU A 173 22.41 19.15 -24.78
CA LEU A 173 22.82 18.90 -23.39
C LEU A 173 21.63 19.07 -22.44
N LYS A 174 20.81 20.11 -22.62
CA LYS A 174 19.64 20.41 -21.78
C LYS A 174 18.63 19.25 -21.80
N ASN A 175 18.25 18.78 -22.98
CA ASN A 175 17.28 17.69 -23.10
C ASN A 175 17.83 16.39 -22.50
N GLY A 176 19.11 16.08 -22.76
CA GLY A 176 19.78 14.93 -22.18
C GLY A 176 19.84 15.01 -20.64
N PHE A 177 20.17 16.18 -20.09
CA PHE A 177 20.25 16.42 -18.66
C PHE A 177 18.87 16.26 -17.97
N ILE A 178 17.81 16.87 -18.50
CA ILE A 178 16.47 16.78 -17.90
C ILE A 178 15.94 15.34 -18.00
N SER A 179 16.16 14.66 -19.15
CA SER A 179 15.85 13.24 -19.29
C SER A 179 16.62 12.41 -18.24
N GLY A 180 17.93 12.61 -18.16
CA GLY A 180 18.78 11.93 -17.19
C GLY A 180 18.37 12.20 -15.74
N PHE A 181 17.99 13.42 -15.40
CA PHE A 181 17.44 13.76 -14.08
C PHE A 181 16.12 13.02 -13.79
N GLY A 182 15.24 12.90 -14.80
CA GLY A 182 14.06 12.07 -14.68
C GLY A 182 14.39 10.62 -14.34
N PHE A 183 15.36 10.03 -15.06
CA PHE A 183 15.86 8.68 -14.76
C PHE A 183 16.51 8.59 -13.37
N PHE A 184 17.37 9.55 -13.01
CA PHE A 184 18.04 9.62 -11.71
C PHE A 184 17.04 9.52 -10.55
N MET A 185 16.01 10.37 -10.57
CA MET A 185 15.00 10.37 -9.54
C MET A 185 14.15 9.10 -9.57
N ALA A 186 13.70 8.66 -10.74
CA ALA A 186 12.95 7.42 -10.90
C ALA A 186 13.73 6.22 -10.31
N PHE A 187 15.01 6.11 -10.63
CA PHE A 187 15.90 5.05 -10.15
C PHE A 187 16.10 5.08 -8.62
N LEU A 188 16.27 6.26 -8.03
CA LEU A 188 16.36 6.39 -6.57
C LEU A 188 15.04 6.12 -5.85
N ILE A 189 13.91 6.19 -6.55
CA ILE A 189 12.58 5.85 -5.99
C ILE A 189 12.29 4.36 -6.12
N ARG A 190 12.42 3.78 -7.32
CA ARG A 190 12.12 2.39 -7.63
C ARG A 190 13.13 1.84 -8.67
N PRO A 191 14.29 1.36 -8.22
CA PRO A 191 15.41 1.01 -9.10
C PRO A 191 15.04 -0.02 -10.18
N TYR A 192 14.36 -1.11 -9.78
CA TYR A 192 14.08 -2.22 -10.68
C TYR A 192 13.13 -1.81 -11.81
N GLU A 193 12.00 -1.20 -11.49
CA GLU A 193 11.03 -0.76 -12.48
C GLU A 193 11.59 0.35 -13.38
N SER A 194 12.48 1.21 -12.85
CA SER A 194 13.15 2.25 -13.64
C SER A 194 14.09 1.65 -14.68
N VAL A 195 14.81 0.58 -14.34
CA VAL A 195 15.65 -0.16 -15.30
C VAL A 195 14.79 -0.79 -16.38
N LEU A 196 13.69 -1.47 -16.00
CA LEU A 196 12.77 -2.10 -16.96
C LEU A 196 12.16 -1.05 -17.92
N PHE A 197 11.82 0.13 -17.41
CA PHE A 197 11.30 1.23 -18.22
C PHE A 197 12.35 1.81 -19.18
N ALA A 198 13.60 1.90 -18.74
CA ALA A 198 14.66 2.59 -19.47
C ALA A 198 15.45 1.68 -20.42
N VAL A 199 15.33 0.34 -20.30
CA VAL A 199 16.16 -0.58 -21.11
C VAL A 199 15.93 -0.42 -22.61
N ALA A 200 14.68 -0.31 -23.06
CA ALA A 200 14.38 -0.10 -24.49
C ALA A 200 14.85 1.28 -24.98
N PRO A 201 14.60 2.40 -24.28
CA PRO A 201 15.23 3.69 -24.58
C PRO A 201 16.76 3.64 -24.64
N ALA A 202 17.42 2.94 -23.70
CA ALA A 202 18.87 2.85 -23.66
C ALA A 202 19.45 2.12 -24.88
N ILE A 203 18.84 0.98 -25.25
CA ILE A 203 19.23 0.22 -26.45
C ILE A 203 19.05 1.08 -27.71
N TYR A 204 17.92 1.77 -27.82
CA TYR A 204 17.64 2.62 -28.98
C TYR A 204 18.62 3.82 -29.06
N LEU A 205 18.89 4.46 -27.91
CA LEU A 205 19.87 5.56 -27.83
C LEU A 205 21.26 5.09 -28.25
N LEU A 206 21.71 3.92 -27.78
CA LEU A 206 22.98 3.35 -28.17
C LEU A 206 23.06 3.13 -29.70
N PHE A 207 21.99 2.57 -30.29
CA PHE A 207 21.90 2.37 -31.71
C PHE A 207 22.04 3.68 -32.53
N VAL A 208 21.29 4.73 -32.15
CA VAL A 208 21.37 6.02 -32.88
C VAL A 208 22.69 6.75 -32.61
N PHE A 209 23.26 6.60 -31.41
CA PHE A 209 24.56 7.14 -31.06
C PHE A 209 25.69 6.52 -31.91
N ILE A 210 25.68 5.20 -32.10
CA ILE A 210 26.67 4.52 -32.93
C ILE A 210 26.57 4.99 -34.39
N LYS A 211 25.34 5.22 -34.90
CA LYS A 211 25.12 5.71 -36.27
C LYS A 211 25.51 7.17 -36.49
N GLU A 212 25.19 8.04 -35.54
CA GLU A 212 25.38 9.49 -35.66
C GLU A 212 26.03 10.08 -34.38
N PRO A 213 27.25 9.67 -34.01
CA PRO A 213 27.83 10.04 -32.71
C PRO A 213 28.00 11.54 -32.53
N LYS A 214 28.42 12.27 -33.58
CA LYS A 214 28.57 13.74 -33.55
C LYS A 214 27.27 14.47 -33.25
N LYS A 215 26.15 13.93 -33.63
CA LYS A 215 24.82 14.53 -33.42
C LYS A 215 24.30 14.30 -31.99
N TYR A 216 24.48 13.08 -31.45
CA TYR A 216 23.86 12.67 -30.21
C TYR A 216 24.77 12.75 -28.97
N TYR A 217 26.10 13.01 -29.11
CA TYR A 217 27.07 12.89 -28.00
C TYR A 217 26.69 13.76 -26.78
N LYS A 218 26.22 15.00 -26.97
CA LYS A 218 25.86 15.88 -25.86
C LYS A 218 24.70 15.35 -25.03
N ALA A 219 23.66 14.88 -25.71
CA ALA A 219 22.48 14.33 -25.05
C ALA A 219 22.79 12.98 -24.38
N THR A 220 23.53 12.11 -25.07
CA THR A 220 23.94 10.79 -24.55
C THR A 220 24.88 10.94 -23.34
N LEU A 221 25.88 11.84 -23.42
CA LEU A 221 26.79 12.10 -22.30
C LEU A 221 26.04 12.59 -21.06
N ALA A 222 25.11 13.57 -21.23
CA ALA A 222 24.34 14.08 -20.11
C ALA A 222 23.47 13.01 -19.46
N LEU A 223 22.79 12.18 -20.27
CA LEU A 223 21.95 11.08 -19.77
C LEU A 223 22.81 10.02 -19.07
N ALA A 224 23.92 9.60 -19.69
CA ALA A 224 24.84 8.62 -19.10
C ALA A 224 25.42 9.09 -17.76
N LEU A 225 25.85 10.37 -17.70
CA LEU A 225 26.36 10.96 -16.45
C LEU A 225 25.29 10.92 -15.34
N MET A 226 24.06 11.28 -15.64
CA MET A 226 22.96 11.24 -14.66
C MET A 226 22.63 9.80 -14.24
N ALA A 227 22.71 8.82 -15.15
CA ALA A 227 22.52 7.41 -14.82
C ALA A 227 23.65 6.88 -13.92
N LEU A 228 24.90 7.26 -14.17
CA LEU A 228 26.04 6.93 -13.31
C LEU A 228 25.91 7.59 -11.93
N LEU A 229 25.47 8.84 -11.88
CA LEU A 229 25.19 9.53 -10.61
C LEU A 229 24.05 8.85 -9.83
N ALA A 230 23.01 8.35 -10.52
CA ALA A 230 21.92 7.60 -9.88
C ALA A 230 22.43 6.31 -9.24
N ALA A 231 23.23 5.53 -9.97
CA ALA A 231 23.85 4.33 -9.45
C ALA A 231 24.79 4.64 -8.28
N GLY A 232 25.66 5.65 -8.42
CA GLY A 232 26.58 6.09 -7.37
C GLY A 232 25.85 6.57 -6.11
N ALA A 233 24.79 7.35 -6.26
CA ALA A 233 23.97 7.82 -5.13
C ALA A 233 23.28 6.67 -4.39
N LEU A 234 22.72 5.69 -5.12
CA LEU A 234 22.13 4.50 -4.51
C LEU A 234 23.19 3.64 -3.80
N MET A 235 24.35 3.46 -4.42
CA MET A 235 25.48 2.71 -3.82
C MET A 235 26.00 3.41 -2.56
N ALA A 236 26.11 4.74 -2.56
CA ALA A 236 26.50 5.52 -1.40
C ALA A 236 25.47 5.41 -0.26
N TYR A 237 24.17 5.48 -0.58
CA TYR A 237 23.10 5.27 0.38
C TYR A 237 23.15 3.86 0.98
N ASN A 238 23.27 2.83 0.14
CA ASN A 238 23.38 1.45 0.58
C ASN A 238 24.61 1.24 1.48
N TYR A 239 25.78 1.79 1.09
CA TYR A 239 26.99 1.71 1.91
C TYR A 239 26.78 2.38 3.27
N GLY A 240 26.19 3.57 3.28
CA GLY A 240 25.90 4.30 4.52
C GLY A 240 24.94 3.57 5.45
N THR A 241 23.97 2.83 4.91
CA THR A 241 22.93 2.14 5.69
C THR A 241 23.29 0.69 6.02
N THR A 242 23.69 -0.11 5.03
CA THR A 242 23.96 -1.56 5.18
C THR A 242 25.43 -1.91 5.37
N GLY A 243 26.34 -0.96 5.12
CA GLY A 243 27.79 -1.20 5.10
C GLY A 243 28.34 -1.78 3.79
N HIS A 244 27.47 -2.06 2.79
CA HIS A 244 27.89 -2.61 1.50
C HIS A 244 27.17 -1.91 0.33
N PRO A 245 27.89 -1.39 -0.69
CA PRO A 245 27.29 -0.53 -1.73
C PRO A 245 26.24 -1.25 -2.60
N LEU A 246 26.37 -2.55 -2.82
CA LEU A 246 25.45 -3.33 -3.65
C LEU A 246 24.36 -4.04 -2.85
N LYS A 247 24.36 -3.95 -1.52
CA LYS A 247 23.38 -4.60 -0.67
C LYS A 247 22.21 -3.67 -0.42
N MET A 248 21.10 -3.93 -1.08
CA MET A 248 19.85 -3.20 -0.88
C MET A 248 19.26 -3.49 0.51
N GLY A 249 18.53 -2.54 1.08
CA GLY A 249 17.83 -2.71 2.36
C GLY A 249 16.87 -3.90 2.37
N TYR A 250 16.26 -4.26 1.25
CA TYR A 250 15.44 -5.48 1.13
C TYR A 250 16.23 -6.76 1.45
N ILE A 251 17.48 -6.84 0.97
CA ILE A 251 18.37 -7.99 1.22
C ILE A 251 18.90 -7.96 2.66
N GLU A 252 19.11 -6.77 3.21
CA GLU A 252 19.50 -6.60 4.62
C GLU A 252 18.38 -7.09 5.56
N ARG A 253 17.12 -6.76 5.25
CA ARG A 253 15.96 -7.08 6.09
C ARG A 253 15.55 -8.55 6.01
N TYR A 254 15.50 -9.12 4.82
CA TYR A 254 14.88 -10.43 4.57
C TYR A 254 15.82 -11.48 3.98
N GLY A 255 17.11 -11.12 3.81
CA GLY A 255 18.11 -12.01 3.24
C GLY A 255 18.06 -12.12 1.70
N PRO A 256 18.98 -12.93 1.12
CA PRO A 256 19.18 -13.01 -0.33
C PRO A 256 17.99 -13.60 -1.10
N ASP A 257 17.08 -14.30 -0.43
CA ASP A 257 15.84 -14.82 -1.02
C ASP A 257 14.84 -13.72 -1.39
N HIS A 258 15.08 -12.48 -0.93
CA HIS A 258 14.26 -11.31 -1.27
C HIS A 258 14.71 -10.59 -2.54
N GLY A 259 15.74 -11.09 -3.22
CA GLY A 259 16.22 -10.57 -4.50
C GLY A 259 15.32 -10.91 -5.68
N VAL A 260 15.68 -10.39 -6.86
CA VAL A 260 15.04 -10.69 -8.13
C VAL A 260 15.56 -12.03 -8.67
N GLY A 261 14.72 -12.77 -9.38
CA GLY A 261 15.06 -14.02 -10.04
C GLY A 261 14.22 -15.22 -9.61
N PHE A 262 14.31 -16.30 -10.39
CA PHE A 262 13.63 -17.55 -10.04
C PHE A 262 14.34 -18.27 -8.88
N GLY A 263 13.60 -19.10 -8.14
CA GLY A 263 14.08 -19.78 -6.94
C GLY A 263 14.03 -18.92 -5.68
N LYS A 264 13.89 -17.60 -5.80
CA LYS A 264 13.74 -16.67 -4.66
C LYS A 264 12.41 -16.90 -3.95
N LYS A 265 12.42 -16.90 -2.62
CA LYS A 265 11.21 -17.21 -1.81
C LYS A 265 10.48 -15.97 -1.30
N GLY A 266 11.18 -14.82 -1.23
CA GLY A 266 10.65 -13.62 -0.59
C GLY A 266 10.22 -13.91 0.86
N TYR A 267 9.18 -13.22 1.32
CA TYR A 267 8.55 -13.53 2.62
C TYR A 267 7.44 -14.60 2.52
N THR A 268 7.11 -15.08 1.32
CA THR A 268 6.09 -16.11 1.14
C THR A 268 6.58 -17.52 1.50
N GLY A 269 7.89 -17.70 1.62
CA GLY A 269 8.53 -18.99 1.85
C GLY A 269 8.48 -19.96 0.64
N VAL A 270 7.74 -19.62 -0.41
CA VAL A 270 7.53 -20.47 -1.59
C VAL A 270 8.42 -19.99 -2.75
N PRO A 271 9.22 -20.88 -3.37
CA PRO A 271 10.10 -20.51 -4.48
C PRO A 271 9.33 -19.85 -5.64
N HIS A 272 9.86 -18.75 -6.14
CA HIS A 272 9.34 -18.08 -7.32
C HIS A 272 9.73 -18.83 -8.57
N THR A 273 8.75 -19.18 -9.42
CA THR A 273 8.94 -19.91 -10.67
C THR A 273 8.47 -19.06 -11.84
N PHE A 274 8.86 -19.43 -13.06
CA PHE A 274 8.36 -18.80 -14.28
C PHE A 274 6.81 -18.81 -14.34
N LEU A 275 6.20 -19.95 -14.05
CA LEU A 275 4.73 -20.09 -14.06
C LEU A 275 4.07 -19.16 -13.04
N ARG A 276 4.65 -19.04 -11.84
CA ARG A 276 4.15 -18.11 -10.82
C ARG A 276 4.28 -16.66 -11.29
N GLY A 277 5.41 -16.28 -11.88
CA GLY A 277 5.60 -14.94 -12.45
C GLY A 277 4.63 -14.66 -13.60
N ALA A 278 4.39 -15.63 -14.48
CA ALA A 278 3.41 -15.53 -15.55
C ALA A 278 1.97 -15.37 -15.02
N ASN A 279 1.61 -16.10 -13.95
CA ASN A 279 0.32 -15.94 -13.26
C ASN A 279 0.18 -14.55 -12.64
N TYR A 280 1.24 -14.00 -12.04
CA TYR A 280 1.22 -12.64 -11.51
C TYR A 280 1.08 -11.60 -12.62
N ALA A 281 1.78 -11.78 -13.74
CA ALA A 281 1.66 -10.91 -14.90
C ALA A 281 0.24 -10.93 -15.47
N TRP A 282 -0.38 -12.11 -15.58
CA TRP A 282 -1.78 -12.26 -15.96
C TRP A 282 -2.72 -11.57 -14.98
N ALA A 283 -2.56 -11.80 -13.68
CA ALA A 283 -3.37 -11.15 -12.66
C ALA A 283 -3.26 -9.61 -12.72
N ASN A 284 -2.07 -9.07 -12.97
CA ASN A 284 -1.89 -7.63 -13.18
C ASN A 284 -2.57 -7.13 -14.47
N LEU A 285 -2.57 -7.92 -15.56
CA LEU A 285 -3.34 -7.57 -16.77
C LEU A 285 -4.84 -7.51 -16.49
N VAL A 286 -5.37 -8.45 -15.69
CA VAL A 286 -6.77 -8.42 -15.24
C VAL A 286 -7.02 -7.16 -14.40
N GLN A 287 -6.11 -6.79 -13.51
CA GLN A 287 -6.23 -5.56 -12.74
C GLN A 287 -6.19 -4.30 -13.63
N LEU A 288 -5.34 -4.25 -14.64
CA LEU A 288 -5.33 -3.15 -15.61
C LEU A 288 -6.61 -3.10 -16.44
N HIS A 289 -7.12 -4.27 -16.86
CA HIS A 289 -8.39 -4.40 -17.56
C HIS A 289 -9.55 -3.79 -16.77
N LEU A 290 -9.60 -4.03 -15.46
CA LEU A 290 -10.67 -3.56 -14.59
C LEU A 290 -10.46 -2.11 -14.12
N HIS A 291 -9.24 -1.74 -13.78
CA HIS A 291 -8.99 -0.61 -12.91
C HIS A 291 -8.21 0.56 -13.56
N LEU A 292 -7.57 0.39 -14.73
CA LEU A 292 -6.74 1.46 -15.33
C LEU A 292 -7.49 2.81 -15.40
N PHE A 293 -8.75 2.79 -15.85
CA PHE A 293 -9.65 3.95 -15.85
C PHE A 293 -10.94 3.70 -15.05
N GLY A 294 -11.20 2.46 -14.62
CA GLY A 294 -12.41 2.07 -13.91
C GLY A 294 -13.67 2.08 -14.76
N TRP A 295 -13.54 1.89 -16.05
CA TRP A 295 -14.70 1.82 -16.94
C TRP A 295 -15.47 0.50 -16.75
N PRO A 296 -16.80 0.49 -16.96
CA PRO A 296 -17.61 -0.73 -16.87
C PRO A 296 -17.32 -1.74 -17.99
N ILE A 297 -16.63 -1.29 -19.03
CA ILE A 297 -16.01 -2.13 -20.06
C ILE A 297 -14.50 -2.18 -19.82
N SER A 298 -13.78 -3.00 -20.59
CA SER A 298 -12.32 -3.08 -20.46
C SER A 298 -11.67 -1.71 -20.54
N SER A 299 -10.97 -1.32 -19.49
CA SER A 299 -10.13 -0.12 -19.47
C SER A 299 -8.97 -0.20 -20.50
N LEU A 300 -8.61 -1.39 -20.97
CA LEU A 300 -7.60 -1.61 -22.02
C LEU A 300 -8.18 -1.54 -23.43
N LEU A 301 -9.48 -1.35 -23.60
CA LEU A 301 -10.13 -1.36 -24.94
C LEU A 301 -9.45 -0.40 -25.92
N GLY A 302 -9.15 0.82 -25.50
CA GLY A 302 -8.49 1.79 -26.37
C GLY A 302 -7.06 1.39 -26.76
N VAL A 303 -6.32 0.74 -25.84
CA VAL A 303 -5.00 0.16 -26.13
C VAL A 303 -5.12 -0.98 -27.15
N ILE A 304 -6.10 -1.87 -26.97
CA ILE A 304 -6.35 -2.98 -27.92
C ILE A 304 -6.68 -2.45 -29.31
N ILE A 305 -7.56 -1.43 -29.40
CA ILE A 305 -7.89 -0.76 -30.65
C ILE A 305 -6.63 -0.13 -31.30
N TYR A 306 -5.80 0.54 -30.47
CA TYR A 306 -4.54 1.10 -30.97
C TYR A 306 -3.62 0.02 -31.55
N LEU A 307 -3.45 -1.10 -30.86
CA LEU A 307 -2.63 -2.21 -31.31
C LEU A 307 -3.17 -2.85 -32.61
N PHE A 308 -4.50 -2.96 -32.72
CA PHE A 308 -5.13 -3.42 -33.98
C PHE A 308 -4.75 -2.52 -35.16
N PHE A 309 -4.85 -1.19 -35.01
CA PHE A 309 -4.44 -0.26 -36.05
C PHE A 309 -2.94 -0.24 -36.30
N LEU A 310 -2.14 -0.43 -35.26
CA LEU A 310 -0.69 -0.55 -35.38
C LEU A 310 -0.32 -1.75 -36.27
N ILE A 311 -0.96 -2.90 -36.06
CA ILE A 311 -0.74 -4.13 -36.85
C ILE A 311 -1.24 -3.91 -38.30
N LYS A 312 -2.46 -3.39 -38.48
CA LYS A 312 -3.06 -3.10 -39.81
C LYS A 312 -2.17 -2.18 -40.66
N GLU A 313 -1.57 -1.18 -40.02
CA GLU A 313 -0.73 -0.17 -40.65
C GLU A 313 0.78 -0.47 -40.52
N PHE A 314 1.17 -1.68 -40.09
CA PHE A 314 2.55 -2.04 -39.73
C PHE A 314 3.61 -1.63 -40.77
N PRO A 315 3.40 -1.82 -42.10
CA PRO A 315 4.37 -1.35 -43.08
C PRO A 315 4.66 0.14 -43.07
N LYS A 316 3.65 0.96 -42.72
CA LYS A 316 3.76 2.41 -42.62
C LYS A 316 4.36 2.84 -41.25
N HIS A 317 4.19 2.05 -40.20
CA HIS A 317 4.68 2.37 -38.84
C HIS A 317 6.12 1.92 -38.58
N CYS A 318 6.69 1.03 -39.40
CA CYS A 318 8.14 0.74 -39.36
C CYS A 318 8.99 1.98 -39.62
N SER A 319 8.42 3.03 -40.19
CA SER A 319 9.09 4.33 -40.40
C SER A 319 9.11 5.21 -39.14
N ASP A 320 8.32 4.92 -38.08
CA ASP A 320 8.28 5.71 -36.84
C ASP A 320 8.76 4.86 -35.65
N PRO A 321 10.07 4.86 -35.39
CA PRO A 321 10.68 4.03 -34.37
C PRO A 321 10.22 4.39 -32.94
N LEU A 322 9.67 5.59 -32.72
CA LEU A 322 9.18 6.03 -31.41
C LEU A 322 7.93 5.26 -30.98
N LYS A 323 7.04 4.91 -31.92
CA LYS A 323 5.85 4.12 -31.59
C LYS A 323 6.21 2.68 -31.21
N LEU A 324 7.24 2.12 -31.89
CA LEU A 324 7.77 0.83 -31.54
C LEU A 324 8.49 0.85 -30.17
N LEU A 325 9.18 1.96 -29.87
CA LEU A 325 9.84 2.14 -28.56
C LEU A 325 8.85 2.04 -27.41
N LEU A 326 7.64 2.63 -27.53
CA LEU A 326 6.61 2.53 -26.50
C LEU A 326 6.17 1.08 -26.24
N LEU A 327 6.01 0.32 -27.32
CA LEU A 327 5.68 -1.10 -27.21
C LEU A 327 6.80 -1.90 -26.50
N PHE A 328 8.05 -1.62 -26.86
CA PHE A 328 9.20 -2.26 -26.21
C PHE A 328 9.34 -1.88 -24.72
N ILE A 329 8.98 -0.65 -24.31
CA ILE A 329 8.91 -0.28 -22.89
C ILE A 329 7.83 -1.09 -22.15
N ILE A 330 6.66 -1.28 -22.76
CA ILE A 330 5.60 -2.11 -22.17
C ILE A 330 6.07 -3.56 -22.04
N LEU A 331 6.65 -4.12 -23.11
CA LEU A 331 7.12 -5.49 -23.13
C LEU A 331 8.27 -5.72 -22.15
N SER A 332 9.26 -4.84 -22.10
CA SER A 332 10.38 -4.94 -21.13
C SER A 332 9.89 -4.93 -19.69
N THR A 333 8.91 -4.08 -19.37
CA THR A 333 8.29 -4.06 -18.05
C THR A 333 7.53 -5.36 -17.77
N PHE A 334 6.69 -5.79 -18.72
CA PHE A 334 5.87 -6.99 -18.56
C PHE A 334 6.74 -8.24 -18.34
N PHE A 335 7.69 -8.47 -19.23
CA PHE A 335 8.58 -9.63 -19.12
C PHE A 335 9.54 -9.51 -17.93
N GLY A 336 10.06 -8.32 -17.64
CA GLY A 336 10.93 -8.10 -16.49
C GLY A 336 10.24 -8.40 -15.15
N LEU A 337 8.98 -8.04 -15.01
CA LEU A 337 8.22 -8.31 -13.78
C LEU A 337 7.89 -9.79 -13.57
N ILE A 338 7.96 -10.64 -14.62
CA ILE A 338 7.87 -12.11 -14.47
C ILE A 338 9.00 -12.65 -13.57
N PHE A 339 10.17 -12.01 -13.58
CA PHE A 339 11.31 -12.42 -12.76
C PHE A 339 11.22 -11.97 -11.29
N TYR A 340 10.22 -11.14 -10.94
CA TYR A 340 10.11 -10.58 -9.60
C TYR A 340 9.01 -11.25 -8.79
N TRP A 341 9.40 -11.95 -7.71
CA TRP A 341 8.49 -12.68 -6.84
C TRP A 341 7.42 -11.80 -6.16
N GLY A 342 7.69 -10.50 -5.97
CA GLY A 342 6.78 -9.51 -5.37
C GLY A 342 5.87 -8.79 -6.38
N SER A 343 5.78 -9.26 -7.63
CA SER A 343 4.98 -8.62 -8.68
C SER A 343 3.48 -8.94 -8.62
N PHE A 344 3.00 -9.65 -7.60
CA PHE A 344 1.58 -9.91 -7.42
C PHE A 344 0.77 -8.60 -7.23
N PRO A 345 -0.49 -8.55 -7.72
CA PRO A 345 -1.28 -7.33 -7.66
C PRO A 345 -1.70 -7.02 -6.23
N ILE A 346 -1.38 -5.80 -5.81
CA ILE A 346 -1.84 -5.17 -4.57
C ILE A 346 -2.04 -3.68 -4.91
N LEU A 347 -3.11 -3.04 -4.46
CA LEU A 347 -3.49 -1.69 -4.88
C LEU A 347 -3.69 -1.61 -6.41
N GLY A 348 -4.36 -2.61 -6.97
CA GLY A 348 -4.43 -2.80 -8.41
C GLY A 348 -3.09 -3.30 -8.97
N ALA A 349 -2.81 -3.02 -10.24
CA ALA A 349 -1.56 -3.38 -10.90
C ALA A 349 -0.43 -2.39 -10.58
N ARG A 350 -0.19 -2.08 -9.29
CA ARG A 350 0.73 -0.99 -8.88
C ARG A 350 2.14 -1.09 -9.46
N MET A 351 2.62 -2.31 -9.70
CA MET A 351 3.95 -2.54 -10.28
C MET A 351 4.05 -2.09 -11.74
N PHE A 352 2.90 -1.91 -12.43
CA PHE A 352 2.79 -1.37 -13.79
C PHE A 352 2.41 0.12 -13.82
N PHE A 353 2.28 0.77 -12.66
CA PHE A 353 1.76 2.14 -12.59
C PHE A 353 2.62 3.16 -13.36
N HIS A 354 3.92 2.94 -13.47
CA HIS A 354 4.83 3.79 -14.26
C HIS A 354 4.54 3.76 -15.77
N LEU A 355 3.77 2.77 -16.27
CA LEU A 355 3.29 2.72 -17.66
C LEU A 355 2.00 3.54 -17.87
N PHE A 356 1.40 4.06 -16.81
CA PHE A 356 0.09 4.72 -16.86
C PHE A 356 0.01 5.84 -17.91
N SER A 357 1.05 6.67 -18.01
CA SER A 357 1.13 7.73 -19.05
C SER A 357 1.08 7.13 -20.45
N ILE A 358 1.86 6.08 -20.72
CA ILE A 358 1.91 5.41 -22.03
C ILE A 358 0.54 4.81 -22.35
N LEU A 359 -0.07 4.08 -21.43
CA LEU A 359 -1.38 3.48 -21.62
C LEU A 359 -2.47 4.53 -21.87
N SER A 360 -2.38 5.70 -21.22
CA SER A 360 -3.34 6.80 -21.41
C SER A 360 -3.33 7.36 -22.82
N PHE A 361 -2.16 7.67 -23.39
CA PHE A 361 -2.15 8.22 -24.75
C PHE A 361 -2.31 7.13 -25.84
N LEU A 362 -1.94 5.88 -25.61
CA LEU A 362 -2.32 4.78 -26.50
C LEU A 362 -3.83 4.59 -26.54
N THR A 363 -4.50 4.65 -25.39
CA THR A 363 -5.98 4.61 -25.30
C THR A 363 -6.61 5.78 -26.08
N ALA A 364 -6.15 7.00 -25.85
CA ALA A 364 -6.65 8.19 -26.57
C ALA A 364 -6.44 8.05 -28.08
N SER A 365 -5.25 7.64 -28.53
CA SER A 365 -4.93 7.43 -29.93
C SER A 365 -5.80 6.35 -30.58
N GLY A 366 -6.03 5.23 -29.85
CA GLY A 366 -6.91 4.15 -30.33
C GLY A 366 -8.33 4.64 -30.60
N PHE A 367 -8.93 5.35 -29.64
CA PHE A 367 -10.29 5.89 -29.82
C PHE A 367 -10.36 6.96 -30.91
N ILE A 368 -9.36 7.86 -31.00
CA ILE A 368 -9.33 8.87 -32.06
C ILE A 368 -9.26 8.21 -33.43
N LYS A 369 -8.43 7.19 -33.62
CA LYS A 369 -8.35 6.43 -34.87
C LYS A 369 -9.66 5.72 -35.19
N LEU A 370 -10.27 5.05 -34.19
CA LEU A 370 -11.57 4.41 -34.40
C LEU A 370 -12.63 5.38 -34.83
N ILE A 371 -12.76 6.55 -34.19
CA ILE A 371 -13.71 7.59 -34.54
C ILE A 371 -13.45 8.10 -35.97
N LYS A 372 -12.17 8.25 -36.36
CA LYS A 372 -11.80 8.66 -37.71
C LYS A 372 -12.24 7.64 -38.77
N GLU A 373 -11.94 6.35 -38.56
CA GLU A 373 -12.35 5.28 -39.48
C GLU A 373 -13.88 5.21 -39.63
N LEU A 374 -14.60 5.20 -38.47
CA LEU A 374 -16.07 5.19 -38.48
C LEU A 374 -16.68 6.42 -39.15
N SER A 375 -15.99 7.58 -39.16
CA SER A 375 -16.47 8.77 -39.83
C SER A 375 -16.39 8.69 -41.35
N LEU A 376 -15.58 7.81 -41.90
CA LEU A 376 -15.50 7.54 -43.36
C LEU A 376 -16.78 6.86 -43.89
N PHE A 377 -17.53 6.17 -43.02
CA PHE A 377 -18.82 5.56 -43.40
C PHE A 377 -20.02 6.54 -43.42
N LYS A 378 -19.78 7.87 -43.44
CA LYS A 378 -20.79 8.94 -43.48
C LYS A 378 -21.84 8.94 -42.35
N ILE A 379 -21.63 8.22 -41.28
CA ILE A 379 -22.58 8.17 -40.14
C ILE A 379 -22.19 9.27 -39.16
N SER A 380 -22.66 10.51 -39.41
CA SER A 380 -22.39 11.66 -38.52
C SER A 380 -22.89 11.45 -37.08
N SER A 381 -23.96 10.68 -36.92
CA SER A 381 -24.56 10.30 -35.62
C SER A 381 -23.64 9.44 -34.77
N ILE A 382 -22.75 8.63 -35.37
CA ILE A 382 -21.87 7.72 -34.60
C ILE A 382 -20.85 8.48 -33.75
N LYS A 383 -20.31 9.62 -34.24
CA LYS A 383 -19.36 10.42 -33.42
C LYS A 383 -20.03 10.91 -32.15
N SER A 384 -21.25 11.44 -32.27
CA SER A 384 -22.01 11.93 -31.12
C SER A 384 -22.40 10.80 -30.18
N ILE A 385 -22.80 9.65 -30.74
CA ILE A 385 -23.14 8.45 -29.96
C ILE A 385 -21.89 7.94 -29.21
N LEU A 386 -20.73 7.84 -29.85
CA LEU A 386 -19.50 7.35 -29.20
C LEU A 386 -19.00 8.31 -28.11
N ILE A 387 -19.07 9.62 -28.34
CA ILE A 387 -18.75 10.64 -27.33
C ILE A 387 -19.76 10.55 -26.18
N PHE A 388 -21.05 10.44 -26.47
CA PHE A 388 -22.10 10.27 -25.46
C PHE A 388 -21.90 8.98 -24.64
N LEU A 389 -21.64 7.86 -25.30
CA LEU A 389 -21.36 6.59 -24.63
C LEU A 389 -20.09 6.68 -23.77
N LEU A 390 -19.04 7.34 -24.25
CA LEU A 390 -17.83 7.53 -23.46
C LEU A 390 -18.08 8.38 -22.20
N ILE A 391 -18.79 9.52 -22.35
CA ILE A 391 -19.19 10.38 -21.23
C ILE A 391 -20.13 9.61 -20.28
N PHE A 392 -21.11 8.88 -20.82
CA PHE A 392 -22.03 8.08 -20.09
C PHE A 392 -21.34 6.93 -19.33
N PHE A 393 -20.36 6.25 -19.94
CA PHE A 393 -19.55 5.23 -19.28
C PHE A 393 -18.65 5.81 -18.18
N ILE A 394 -18.05 6.98 -18.41
CA ILE A 394 -17.30 7.70 -17.37
C ILE A 394 -18.26 8.06 -16.22
N PHE A 395 -19.41 8.63 -16.52
CA PHE A 395 -20.42 9.02 -15.55
C PHE A 395 -20.98 7.81 -14.78
N ILE A 396 -21.30 6.70 -15.46
CA ILE A 396 -21.74 5.45 -14.82
C ILE A 396 -20.61 4.85 -13.96
N SER A 397 -19.37 4.86 -14.44
CA SER A 397 -18.24 4.39 -13.64
C SER A 397 -18.14 5.17 -12.35
N TYR A 398 -18.20 6.49 -12.41
CA TYR A 398 -18.19 7.33 -11.21
C TYR A 398 -19.48 7.16 -10.38
N ALA A 399 -20.66 7.11 -10.98
CA ALA A 399 -21.91 6.91 -10.25
C ALA A 399 -21.97 5.52 -9.60
N PHE A 400 -21.44 4.50 -10.29
CA PHE A 400 -21.30 3.14 -9.73
C PHE A 400 -20.26 3.11 -8.61
N MET A 401 -19.18 3.81 -8.80
CA MET A 401 -18.17 4.02 -7.78
C MET A 401 -18.71 4.80 -6.58
N PHE A 402 -19.50 5.88 -6.75
CA PHE A 402 -19.97 6.75 -5.67
C PHE A 402 -21.27 6.31 -5.02
N ARG A 403 -22.13 5.53 -5.70
CA ARG A 403 -23.40 5.02 -5.17
C ARG A 403 -23.36 3.62 -4.60
N LEU A 404 -22.39 2.81 -4.95
CA LEU A 404 -22.26 1.56 -4.22
C LEU A 404 -21.93 1.89 -2.77
N PRO A 405 -22.56 1.16 -1.77
CA PRO A 405 -22.17 1.26 -0.36
C PRO A 405 -20.68 1.08 -0.14
N ALA A 406 -20.06 0.73 -1.17
CA ALA A 406 -18.73 0.58 -1.51
C ALA A 406 -17.92 1.88 -1.51
N PHE A 407 -18.42 3.05 -1.75
CA PHE A 407 -17.80 4.35 -1.45
C PHE A 407 -18.04 4.86 -0.02
N SER A 408 -18.92 4.22 0.70
CA SER A 408 -18.67 4.08 2.11
C SER A 408 -17.31 3.38 2.27
N LYS A 409 -16.65 3.49 3.40
CA LYS A 409 -15.40 2.79 3.73
C LYS A 409 -15.25 1.37 3.15
N GLN A 410 -16.33 0.65 2.92
CA GLN A 410 -16.42 -0.72 2.42
C GLN A 410 -16.04 -0.95 0.94
N SER A 411 -16.05 0.03 0.03
CA SER A 411 -15.63 -0.18 -1.37
C SER A 411 -14.22 0.13 -1.69
N PHE A 412 -13.67 0.98 -0.92
CA PHE A 412 -12.23 1.09 -0.93
C PHE A 412 -11.62 -0.26 -0.49
N GLU A 413 -12.32 -0.97 0.38
CA GLU A 413 -12.02 -2.36 0.77
C GLU A 413 -12.22 -3.37 -0.34
N ALA A 414 -13.32 -3.28 -1.08
CA ALA A 414 -13.58 -4.16 -2.22
C ALA A 414 -12.63 -3.88 -3.38
N PHE A 415 -12.16 -2.64 -3.52
CA PHE A 415 -11.18 -2.24 -4.51
C PHE A 415 -9.75 -2.64 -4.12
N ILE A 416 -9.50 -2.71 -2.81
CA ILE A 416 -8.23 -3.12 -2.22
C ILE A 416 -8.54 -4.18 -1.16
N PRO A 417 -9.11 -5.35 -1.56
CA PRO A 417 -9.55 -6.36 -0.58
C PRO A 417 -8.43 -6.84 0.33
N ASP A 418 -7.18 -6.55 -0.04
CA ASP A 418 -5.99 -6.99 0.66
C ASP A 418 -5.28 -5.91 1.48
N LEU A 419 -5.77 -4.67 1.49
CA LEU A 419 -4.94 -3.55 1.95
C LEU A 419 -5.52 -2.72 3.04
N ILE A 420 -6.81 -2.59 3.10
CA ILE A 420 -7.39 -1.61 3.99
C ILE A 420 -8.45 -2.28 4.82
N TYR A 421 -8.10 -2.46 6.07
CA TYR A 421 -9.09 -2.58 7.10
C TYR A 421 -9.84 -1.25 7.17
N PRO A 422 -11.15 -1.23 6.99
CA PRO A 422 -11.97 -0.02 7.10
C PRO A 422 -11.73 0.70 8.40
N ASP A 423 -11.51 -0.09 9.43
CA ASP A 423 -11.27 0.40 10.77
C ASP A 423 -9.83 0.82 11.00
N PHE A 424 -8.87 0.37 10.18
CA PHE A 424 -7.49 0.82 10.24
C PHE A 424 -7.36 2.30 9.85
N ILE A 425 -8.01 2.73 8.77
CA ILE A 425 -8.05 4.14 8.36
C ILE A 425 -8.70 5.02 9.44
N SER A 426 -9.86 4.59 9.95
CA SER A 426 -10.57 5.34 11.01
C SER A 426 -9.92 5.22 12.37
N PHE A 427 -9.16 4.15 12.60
CA PHE A 427 -8.51 3.89 13.86
C PHE A 427 -7.33 4.83 14.10
N ASN A 428 -6.53 5.15 13.08
CA ASN A 428 -5.34 6.00 13.23
C ASN A 428 -5.68 7.39 13.83
N LYS A 429 -6.71 8.04 13.31
CA LYS A 429 -7.16 9.33 13.86
C LYS A 429 -7.80 9.17 15.24
N ARG A 430 -8.68 8.21 15.39
CA ARG A 430 -9.36 7.94 16.67
C ARG A 430 -8.42 7.48 17.76
N PHE A 431 -7.38 6.73 17.40
CA PHE A 431 -6.35 6.29 18.33
C PHE A 431 -5.65 7.49 18.99
N ALA A 432 -5.13 8.41 18.18
CA ALA A 432 -4.47 9.61 18.68
C ALA A 432 -5.43 10.50 19.52
N ASP A 433 -6.66 10.65 19.05
CA ASP A 433 -7.73 11.39 19.75
C ASP A 433 -8.08 10.74 21.09
N THR A 434 -8.21 9.40 21.11
CA THR A 434 -8.50 8.65 22.34
C THR A 434 -7.40 8.81 23.38
N ILE A 435 -6.14 8.61 22.99
CA ILE A 435 -5.01 8.77 23.92
C ILE A 435 -4.92 10.21 24.45
N SER A 436 -5.15 11.20 23.59
CA SER A 436 -5.14 12.61 23.98
C SER A 436 -6.27 12.93 24.97
N SER A 437 -7.46 12.35 24.77
CA SER A 437 -8.63 12.57 25.64
C SER A 437 -8.48 11.97 27.04
N LEU A 438 -7.61 10.96 27.20
CA LEU A 438 -7.29 10.36 28.50
C LEU A 438 -6.37 11.20 29.38
N GLY A 439 -5.85 12.33 28.86
CA GLY A 439 -4.90 13.19 29.60
C GLY A 439 -3.54 12.55 29.84
N ILE A 440 -3.22 11.45 29.19
CA ILE A 440 -1.92 10.76 29.30
C ILE A 440 -0.84 11.60 28.62
N LYS A 441 0.16 12.07 29.37
CA LYS A 441 1.12 13.06 28.85
C LYS A 441 2.56 12.58 28.76
N ASN A 442 3.01 11.69 29.62
CA ASN A 442 4.41 11.21 29.64
C ASN A 442 4.43 9.72 29.88
N ALA A 443 4.33 8.95 28.79
CA ALA A 443 4.10 7.52 28.90
C ALA A 443 4.70 6.72 27.73
N VAL A 444 4.93 5.44 28.00
CA VAL A 444 5.05 4.40 26.98
C VAL A 444 3.70 3.67 26.88
N ILE A 445 3.18 3.57 25.68
CA ILE A 445 1.89 2.94 25.39
C ILE A 445 2.14 1.68 24.59
N LEU A 446 1.95 0.54 25.23
CA LEU A 446 2.01 -0.77 24.60
C LEU A 446 0.73 -1.02 23.82
N LEU A 447 0.86 -1.36 22.56
CA LEU A 447 -0.26 -1.66 21.66
C LEU A 447 -0.43 -3.16 21.51
N LYS A 448 -1.60 -3.66 21.86
CA LYS A 448 -2.02 -5.06 21.67
C LYS A 448 -3.30 -5.09 20.83
N PRO A 449 -3.19 -5.29 19.51
CA PRO A 449 -4.37 -5.60 18.70
C PRO A 449 -4.90 -6.97 19.10
N LEU A 450 -6.21 -7.07 19.38
CA LEU A 450 -6.90 -8.33 19.65
C LEU A 450 -7.41 -9.02 18.38
N TYR A 451 -7.40 -8.29 17.27
CA TYR A 451 -7.91 -8.78 16.01
C TYR A 451 -6.94 -8.43 14.89
N LEU A 452 -6.41 -9.45 14.27
CA LEU A 452 -5.60 -9.33 13.06
C LEU A 452 -6.36 -9.98 11.92
N ALA A 453 -6.77 -9.18 10.98
CA ALA A 453 -7.58 -9.67 9.90
C ALA A 453 -6.83 -10.61 8.94
N ARG A 454 -5.49 -10.75 9.04
CA ARG A 454 -4.76 -11.67 8.15
C ARG A 454 -3.48 -12.22 8.77
N PRO A 455 -3.19 -13.54 8.55
CA PRO A 455 -2.01 -14.21 9.05
C PRO A 455 -0.70 -13.76 8.40
N PHE A 456 -0.77 -13.08 7.24
CA PHE A 456 0.43 -12.65 6.51
C PHE A 456 1.18 -11.48 7.15
N PHE A 457 0.52 -10.71 8.03
CA PHE A 457 1.13 -9.55 8.69
C PHE A 457 0.72 -9.47 10.16
N PRO A 458 1.23 -10.36 11.01
CA PRO A 458 0.86 -10.41 12.44
C PRO A 458 1.18 -9.11 13.19
N ASP A 459 2.12 -8.32 12.69
CA ASP A 459 2.55 -7.06 13.31
C ASP A 459 1.85 -5.81 12.75
N SER A 460 0.87 -5.97 11.85
CA SER A 460 0.22 -4.82 11.20
C SER A 460 -0.56 -3.93 12.16
N GLY A 461 -1.07 -4.51 13.23
CA GLY A 461 -1.99 -3.82 14.13
C GLY A 461 -1.41 -2.65 14.89
N TRP A 462 -0.08 -2.51 15.03
CA TRP A 462 0.49 -1.40 15.77
C TRP A 462 1.02 -0.25 14.88
N THR A 463 0.75 -0.29 13.59
CA THR A 463 1.17 0.75 12.62
C THR A 463 0.72 2.15 13.06
N ALA A 464 -0.50 2.28 13.59
CA ALA A 464 -1.03 3.54 14.08
C ALA A 464 -0.17 4.17 15.19
N GLY A 465 0.43 3.35 16.04
CA GLY A 465 1.38 3.81 17.05
C GLY A 465 2.77 4.07 16.48
N PHE A 466 3.27 3.16 15.62
CA PHE A 466 4.59 3.31 15.04
C PHE A 466 4.79 4.65 14.34
N ILE A 467 3.81 5.07 13.52
CA ILE A 467 3.87 6.33 12.77
C ILE A 467 3.86 7.59 13.66
N GLN A 468 3.41 7.48 14.91
CA GLN A 468 3.41 8.59 15.87
C GLN A 468 4.79 8.81 16.51
N ASN A 469 5.66 7.82 16.46
CA ASN A 469 6.96 7.89 17.09
C ASN A 469 7.91 8.84 16.33
N ASP A 470 8.66 9.60 17.11
CA ASP A 470 9.89 10.23 16.66
C ASP A 470 10.97 9.16 16.48
N PRO A 471 11.83 9.21 15.45
CA PRO A 471 12.88 8.21 15.25
C PRO A 471 13.87 8.09 16.40
N LEU A 472 14.02 9.12 17.23
CA LEU A 472 14.87 9.08 18.43
C LEU A 472 14.08 8.77 19.72
N LEU A 473 12.78 8.49 19.61
CA LEU A 473 11.86 8.20 20.72
C LEU A 473 11.87 9.30 21.82
N LYS A 474 11.99 10.57 21.41
CA LYS A 474 11.99 11.73 22.30
C LYS A 474 10.58 12.29 22.58
N ASN A 475 9.55 11.70 22.01
CA ASN A 475 8.16 12.10 22.22
C ASN A 475 7.77 11.97 23.69
N LYS A 476 6.84 12.81 24.12
CA LYS A 476 6.17 12.64 25.42
C LYS A 476 5.43 11.30 25.49
N LEU A 477 4.75 10.92 24.42
CA LEU A 477 4.13 9.61 24.26
C LEU A 477 4.97 8.78 23.31
N ILE A 478 5.38 7.59 23.76
CA ILE A 478 6.09 6.59 22.95
C ILE A 478 5.17 5.41 22.77
N PHE A 479 5.02 4.95 21.55
CA PHE A 479 4.20 3.79 21.23
C PHE A 479 5.09 2.60 20.93
N ALA A 480 4.75 1.45 21.51
CA ALA A 480 5.52 0.22 21.39
C ALA A 480 4.60 -0.96 21.14
N HIS A 481 5.09 -1.97 20.44
CA HIS A 481 4.36 -3.21 20.25
C HIS A 481 4.37 -4.01 21.55
N PHE A 482 3.24 -4.58 21.96
CA PHE A 482 3.18 -5.39 23.16
C PHE A 482 3.96 -6.70 23.01
N LYS A 483 5.04 -6.85 23.76
CA LYS A 483 5.86 -8.07 23.87
C LYS A 483 5.95 -8.46 25.35
N PRO A 484 5.26 -9.53 25.76
CA PRO A 484 5.14 -9.86 27.16
C PRO A 484 6.46 -10.20 27.85
N ASP A 485 7.33 -10.93 27.14
CA ASP A 485 8.48 -11.58 27.77
C ASP A 485 9.56 -10.63 28.28
N ASN A 486 9.59 -9.38 27.77
CA ASN A 486 10.68 -8.42 28.02
C ASN A 486 10.21 -7.06 28.56
N ILE A 487 9.00 -6.95 29.12
CA ILE A 487 8.43 -5.66 29.57
C ILE A 487 9.34 -4.94 30.58
N LYS A 488 10.02 -5.68 31.46
CA LYS A 488 10.96 -5.07 32.41
C LYS A 488 12.12 -4.34 31.72
N ASN A 489 12.65 -4.91 30.63
CA ASN A 489 13.68 -4.26 29.84
C ASN A 489 13.16 -2.92 29.27
N LEU A 490 11.92 -2.90 28.75
CA LEU A 490 11.30 -1.67 28.26
C LEU A 490 11.16 -0.62 29.38
N VAL A 491 10.73 -1.01 30.58
CA VAL A 491 10.60 -0.10 31.73
C VAL A 491 11.95 0.49 32.11
N SER A 492 13.01 -0.31 32.13
CA SER A 492 14.36 0.18 32.44
C SER A 492 14.89 1.18 31.41
N CYS A 493 14.42 1.08 30.16
CA CYS A 493 14.79 2.03 29.08
C CYS A 493 14.08 3.41 29.21
N PHE A 494 12.95 3.46 29.90
CA PHE A 494 12.13 4.68 30.03
C PHE A 494 11.65 4.86 31.48
N PRO A 495 12.57 4.99 32.45
CA PRO A 495 12.22 5.00 33.89
C PRO A 495 11.32 6.18 34.28
N GLU A 496 11.39 7.29 33.57
CA GLU A 496 10.59 8.52 33.84
C GLU A 496 9.17 8.43 33.25
N LYS A 497 8.83 7.36 32.53
CA LYS A 497 7.55 7.24 31.83
C LYS A 497 6.65 6.22 32.49
N LYS A 498 5.39 6.59 32.65
CA LYS A 498 4.35 5.61 33.01
C LYS A 498 4.12 4.62 31.87
N LEU A 499 3.76 3.41 32.20
CA LEU A 499 3.48 2.37 31.23
C LEU A 499 1.98 2.11 31.14
N TYR A 500 1.44 2.10 29.92
CA TYR A 500 0.04 1.79 29.65
C TYR A 500 -0.06 0.66 28.62
N LEU A 501 -1.03 -0.22 28.80
CA LEU A 501 -1.42 -1.22 27.81
C LEU A 501 -2.74 -0.78 27.15
N PHE A 502 -2.68 -0.57 25.83
CA PHE A 502 -3.83 -0.27 25.00
C PHE A 502 -4.21 -1.53 24.22
N VAL A 503 -5.31 -2.14 24.62
CA VAL A 503 -5.86 -3.34 24.01
C VAL A 503 -7.03 -2.92 23.13
N TYR A 504 -7.06 -3.36 21.89
CA TYR A 504 -8.11 -2.92 21.00
C TYR A 504 -8.52 -3.95 19.94
N THR A 505 -9.76 -3.85 19.56
CA THR A 505 -10.35 -4.52 18.39
C THR A 505 -10.80 -3.45 17.38
N ILE A 506 -11.33 -3.91 16.25
CA ILE A 506 -11.97 -3.04 15.26
C ILE A 506 -13.05 -2.12 15.87
N LYS A 507 -13.78 -2.60 16.88
CA LYS A 507 -14.94 -1.90 17.46
C LYS A 507 -14.74 -1.41 18.88
N LYS A 508 -13.74 -1.92 19.60
CA LYS A 508 -13.61 -1.72 21.05
C LYS A 508 -12.15 -1.50 21.44
N ALA A 509 -11.94 -0.69 22.46
CA ALA A 509 -10.62 -0.46 23.03
C ALA A 509 -10.69 -0.47 24.56
N MET A 510 -9.63 -0.89 25.22
CA MET A 510 -9.41 -0.86 26.66
C MET A 510 -8.02 -0.31 26.94
N VAL A 511 -7.88 0.48 27.98
CA VAL A 511 -6.60 1.03 28.42
C VAL A 511 -6.36 0.64 29.86
N PHE A 512 -5.18 0.10 30.14
CA PHE A 512 -4.74 -0.30 31.47
C PHE A 512 -3.46 0.45 31.82
N GLU A 513 -3.40 1.03 33.01
CA GLU A 513 -2.12 1.46 33.59
C GLU A 513 -1.42 0.23 34.15
N LEU A 514 -0.16 0.02 33.76
CA LEU A 514 0.66 -1.10 34.24
C LEU A 514 1.56 -0.62 35.38
N THR A 515 1.41 -1.23 36.56
CA THR A 515 2.30 -1.00 37.72
C THR A 515 3.03 -2.28 38.07
N PHE A 516 4.33 -2.17 38.37
CA PHE A 516 5.14 -3.30 38.80
C PHE A 516 5.36 -3.23 40.29
N PRO A 517 4.78 -4.12 41.09
CA PRO A 517 5.14 -4.28 42.51
C PRO A 517 6.62 -4.64 42.66
N VAL A 518 7.26 -4.15 43.71
CA VAL A 518 8.72 -4.17 43.90
C VAL A 518 9.35 -5.56 43.78
N ASN A 519 8.60 -6.62 44.01
CA ASN A 519 9.10 -8.01 43.99
C ASN A 519 8.34 -8.95 43.02
N GLU A 520 7.43 -8.44 42.19
CA GLU A 520 6.63 -9.30 41.32
C GLU A 520 7.13 -9.27 39.88
N LEU A 521 7.11 -10.42 39.19
CA LEU A 521 7.49 -10.57 37.78
C LEU A 521 6.40 -10.09 36.83
N THR A 522 5.15 -10.02 37.32
CA THR A 522 3.97 -9.67 36.53
C THR A 522 3.45 -8.28 36.93
N PRO A 523 3.08 -7.42 35.97
CA PRO A 523 2.49 -6.12 36.29
C PRO A 523 1.06 -6.28 36.79
N LYS A 524 0.65 -5.39 37.70
CA LYS A 524 -0.78 -5.19 38.01
C LYS A 524 -1.43 -4.33 36.94
N LEU A 525 -2.64 -4.70 36.56
CA LEU A 525 -3.45 -4.02 35.56
C LEU A 525 -4.51 -3.15 36.26
N ASN A 526 -4.40 -1.85 36.07
CA ASN A 526 -5.43 -0.92 36.55
C ASN A 526 -6.21 -0.39 35.34
N LEU A 527 -7.46 -0.82 35.17
CA LEU A 527 -8.30 -0.37 34.09
C LEU A 527 -8.59 1.12 34.20
N ILE A 528 -8.36 1.85 33.13
CA ILE A 528 -8.72 3.26 33.00
C ILE A 528 -10.05 3.34 32.28
N PRO A 529 -11.11 3.91 32.91
CA PRO A 529 -12.37 4.13 32.22
C PRO A 529 -12.15 5.12 31.07
N LEU A 530 -12.58 4.75 29.86
CA LEU A 530 -12.48 5.60 28.69
C LEU A 530 -13.64 6.62 28.68
N PRO A 531 -13.40 7.92 28.42
CA PRO A 531 -14.46 8.87 28.25
C PRO A 531 -15.30 8.53 27.00
N PHE A 532 -16.58 8.84 27.05
CA PHE A 532 -17.50 8.63 25.92
C PHE A 532 -17.07 9.52 24.74
N ILE A 533 -16.63 8.93 23.64
CA ILE A 533 -16.39 9.63 22.39
C ILE A 533 -17.60 9.43 21.49
N PRO A 534 -18.36 10.48 21.15
CA PRO A 534 -19.68 10.37 20.51
C PRO A 534 -19.63 9.97 19.03
N ASN A 535 -18.70 9.21 18.53
CA ASN A 535 -18.73 8.75 17.15
C ASN A 535 -18.14 7.36 16.98
N LYS A 536 -19.01 6.34 17.07
CA LYS A 536 -18.91 4.98 16.52
C LYS A 536 -17.86 4.01 17.08
N ILE A 537 -17.02 4.36 18.01
CA ILE A 537 -16.50 3.35 18.91
C ILE A 537 -17.53 3.31 20.06
N GLU A 538 -18.32 2.26 20.15
CA GLU A 538 -18.91 1.88 21.44
C GLU A 538 -17.72 1.55 22.33
N LEU A 539 -17.16 2.57 22.90
CA LEU A 539 -16.33 2.44 24.09
C LEU A 539 -17.18 1.69 25.09
N ILE A 540 -16.68 0.58 25.54
CA ILE A 540 -17.39 -0.25 26.48
C ILE A 540 -17.78 0.66 27.64
N LYS A 541 -19.03 1.08 27.63
CA LYS A 541 -19.64 1.71 28.78
C LYS A 541 -19.56 0.67 29.89
N GLN A 542 -18.51 0.75 30.67
CA GLN A 542 -18.27 -0.13 31.82
C GLN A 542 -18.01 -1.59 31.44
N ASN A 543 -17.07 -2.18 32.12
CA ASN A 543 -16.71 -3.61 32.04
C ASN A 543 -17.91 -4.57 31.97
N LYS A 544 -19.08 -4.20 32.49
CA LYS A 544 -20.30 -5.00 32.50
C LYS A 544 -20.82 -5.40 31.12
N GLU A 545 -20.80 -4.51 30.10
CA GLU A 545 -21.28 -4.87 28.75
C GLU A 545 -20.31 -5.76 27.97
N PHE A 546 -19.01 -5.59 28.16
CA PHE A 546 -18.00 -6.48 27.57
C PHE A 546 -18.11 -7.88 28.19
N PHE A 547 -18.26 -7.94 29.52
CA PHE A 547 -18.35 -9.18 30.27
C PHE A 547 -19.74 -9.80 30.22
N SER A 548 -20.81 -9.05 29.99
CA SER A 548 -22.16 -9.61 29.79
C SER A 548 -22.34 -10.30 28.43
N TYR A 549 -21.43 -10.12 27.52
CA TYR A 549 -21.37 -10.90 26.26
C TYR A 549 -20.87 -12.33 26.46
N TYR A 550 -20.27 -12.61 27.61
CA TYR A 550 -19.70 -13.89 27.94
C TYR A 550 -20.49 -14.54 29.09
N SER A 551 -20.51 -15.88 29.12
CA SER A 551 -21.13 -16.62 30.22
C SER A 551 -20.56 -16.23 31.58
N SER A 552 -21.31 -16.43 32.65
CA SER A 552 -20.83 -16.19 34.05
C SER A 552 -19.51 -16.90 34.33
N GLU A 553 -19.34 -18.09 33.76
CA GLU A 553 -18.09 -18.91 33.85
C GLU A 553 -16.92 -18.27 33.12
N PHE A 554 -17.17 -17.60 31.98
CA PHE A 554 -16.15 -16.83 31.28
C PHE A 554 -15.78 -15.53 32.02
N GLN A 555 -16.73 -14.93 32.74
CA GLN A 555 -16.44 -13.80 33.62
C GLN A 555 -15.59 -14.19 34.83
N GLU A 556 -15.84 -15.37 35.40
CA GLU A 556 -15.01 -15.95 36.48
C GLU A 556 -13.62 -16.30 35.96
N PHE A 557 -13.54 -16.88 34.78
CA PHE A 557 -12.30 -17.13 34.07
C PHE A 557 -11.52 -15.84 33.78
N LEU A 558 -12.14 -14.78 33.34
CA LEU A 558 -11.49 -13.47 33.14
C LEU A 558 -10.98 -12.88 34.48
N LYS A 559 -11.70 -13.13 35.59
CA LYS A 559 -11.25 -12.75 36.92
C LYS A 559 -10.04 -13.60 37.41
N GLU A 560 -10.03 -14.89 37.09
CA GLU A 560 -8.86 -15.75 37.32
C GLU A 560 -7.67 -15.30 36.46
N LEU A 561 -7.94 -14.87 35.20
CA LEU A 561 -6.94 -14.32 34.29
C LEU A 561 -6.32 -13.01 34.80
N ASP A 562 -7.11 -12.13 35.41
CA ASP A 562 -6.61 -10.92 36.07
C ASP A 562 -5.65 -11.22 37.20
N SER A 563 -5.75 -12.42 37.81
CA SER A 563 -4.85 -12.86 38.88
C SER A 563 -3.53 -13.46 38.39
N ILE A 564 -3.43 -13.86 37.11
CA ILE A 564 -2.32 -14.70 36.64
C ILE A 564 -1.40 -14.04 35.60
N SER A 565 -1.85 -13.20 34.70
CA SER A 565 -0.95 -12.44 33.77
C SER A 565 -1.68 -11.57 32.72
N PRO A 566 -1.13 -10.44 32.28
CA PRO A 566 -1.64 -9.63 31.18
C PRO A 566 -1.51 -10.27 29.77
N PHE A 567 -1.14 -11.55 29.69
CA PHE A 567 -0.71 -12.22 28.45
C PHE A 567 -1.78 -13.04 27.73
N TYR A 568 -3.02 -13.01 28.20
CA TYR A 568 -4.09 -13.89 27.77
C TYR A 568 -4.83 -13.51 26.49
N PHE A 569 -4.37 -12.47 25.82
CA PHE A 569 -4.92 -12.08 24.51
C PHE A 569 -4.12 -12.65 23.33
N ASP A 570 -3.35 -13.74 23.57
CA ASP A 570 -2.63 -14.44 22.51
C ASP A 570 -3.43 -15.67 22.07
N LEU A 571 -3.81 -15.70 20.79
CA LEU A 571 -4.56 -16.80 20.19
C LEU A 571 -3.87 -18.15 20.39
N GLY A 572 -2.56 -18.22 20.14
CA GLY A 572 -1.78 -19.45 20.26
C GLY A 572 -1.74 -19.96 21.69
N PHE A 573 -1.72 -19.06 22.67
CA PHE A 573 -1.77 -19.40 24.07
C PHE A 573 -3.14 -19.93 24.48
N LEU A 574 -4.23 -19.28 24.07
CA LEU A 574 -5.59 -19.76 24.33
C LEU A 574 -5.84 -21.15 23.75
N VAL A 575 -5.37 -21.41 22.53
CA VAL A 575 -5.46 -22.74 21.92
C VAL A 575 -4.69 -23.78 22.73
N LYS A 576 -3.45 -23.49 23.17
CA LYS A 576 -2.67 -24.39 24.02
C LYS A 576 -3.32 -24.66 25.36
N LEU A 577 -3.95 -23.66 25.99
CA LEU A 577 -4.70 -23.85 27.22
C LEU A 577 -5.92 -24.74 26.99
N ALA A 578 -6.68 -24.50 25.91
CA ALA A 578 -7.82 -25.33 25.55
C ALA A 578 -7.40 -26.80 25.35
N GLU A 579 -6.31 -27.06 24.62
CA GLU A 579 -5.76 -28.38 24.37
C GLU A 579 -5.29 -29.07 25.68
N LYS A 580 -4.68 -28.30 26.58
CA LYS A 580 -4.30 -28.81 27.92
C LYS A 580 -5.52 -29.23 28.73
N GLU A 581 -6.55 -28.38 28.80
CA GLU A 581 -7.79 -28.69 29.53
C GLU A 581 -8.54 -29.86 28.89
N GLU A 582 -8.54 -29.96 27.57
CA GLU A 582 -9.08 -31.11 26.82
C GLU A 582 -8.33 -32.39 27.16
N GLY A 583 -7.01 -32.35 27.26
CA GLY A 583 -6.17 -33.50 27.68
C GLY A 583 -6.47 -33.96 29.09
N THR A 584 -6.86 -33.07 30.01
CA THR A 584 -7.30 -33.37 31.36
C THR A 584 -8.80 -33.73 31.47
N ARG A 585 -9.51 -33.82 30.35
CA ARG A 585 -10.96 -34.08 30.25
C ARG A 585 -11.85 -32.97 30.86
N ASN A 586 -11.30 -31.78 31.08
CA ASN A 586 -12.07 -30.63 31.54
C ASN A 586 -12.69 -29.89 30.34
N TYR A 587 -13.60 -30.56 29.65
CA TYR A 587 -14.16 -30.07 28.39
C TYR A 587 -14.91 -28.76 28.52
N ARG A 588 -15.53 -28.44 29.67
CA ARG A 588 -16.20 -27.15 29.89
C ARG A 588 -15.20 -26.00 29.88
N LYS A 589 -14.07 -26.18 30.53
CA LYS A 589 -13.00 -25.15 30.54
C LYS A 589 -12.29 -25.05 29.18
N ALA A 590 -12.07 -26.17 28.50
CA ALA A 590 -11.58 -26.20 27.14
C ALA A 590 -12.49 -25.42 26.16
N LEU A 591 -13.80 -25.58 26.28
CA LEU A 591 -14.79 -24.82 25.48
C LEU A 591 -14.62 -23.31 25.65
N MET A 592 -14.46 -22.82 26.89
CA MET A 592 -14.27 -21.40 27.18
C MET A 592 -13.03 -20.85 26.47
N TYR A 593 -11.92 -21.59 26.48
CA TYR A 593 -10.68 -21.20 25.83
C TYR A 593 -10.82 -21.25 24.30
N TYR A 594 -11.49 -22.26 23.72
CA TYR A 594 -11.75 -22.33 22.28
C TYR A 594 -12.71 -21.24 21.82
N GLU A 595 -13.75 -20.90 22.60
CA GLU A 595 -14.65 -19.78 22.30
C GLU A 595 -13.89 -18.45 22.32
N ALA A 596 -13.02 -18.23 23.32
CA ALA A 596 -12.18 -17.05 23.38
C ALA A 596 -11.19 -17.01 22.21
N ALA A 597 -10.55 -18.13 21.87
CA ALA A 597 -9.66 -18.24 20.71
C ALA A 597 -10.41 -17.94 19.40
N LEU A 598 -11.64 -18.43 19.27
CA LEU A 598 -12.49 -18.18 18.08
C LEU A 598 -12.84 -16.69 17.92
N GLN A 599 -13.01 -15.95 19.02
CA GLN A 599 -13.21 -14.50 18.98
C GLN A 599 -11.97 -13.74 18.49
N LEU A 600 -10.78 -14.32 18.67
CA LEU A 600 -9.51 -13.72 18.27
C LEU A 600 -9.04 -14.19 16.87
N GLU A 601 -9.58 -15.29 16.35
CA GLU A 601 -9.15 -15.88 15.08
C GLU A 601 -9.84 -15.22 13.88
N PRO A 602 -9.12 -14.50 13.04
CA PRO A 602 -9.69 -13.83 11.88
C PRO A 602 -9.84 -14.75 10.66
N HIS A 603 -9.09 -15.86 10.62
CA HIS A 603 -8.93 -16.65 9.40
C HIS A 603 -10.02 -17.70 9.25
N PRO A 604 -10.76 -17.75 8.10
CA PRO A 604 -11.85 -18.72 7.92
C PRO A 604 -11.40 -20.18 8.07
N GLN A 605 -10.22 -20.53 7.56
CA GLN A 605 -9.70 -21.90 7.67
C GLN A 605 -9.34 -22.29 9.10
N ASN A 606 -8.64 -21.44 9.82
CA ASN A 606 -8.29 -21.69 11.22
C ASN A 606 -9.54 -21.69 12.10
N ARG A 607 -10.53 -20.84 11.79
CA ARG A 607 -11.85 -20.88 12.43
C ARG A 607 -12.54 -22.20 12.23
N GLN A 608 -12.46 -22.80 11.05
CA GLN A 608 -13.05 -24.12 10.83
C GLN A 608 -12.43 -25.18 11.75
N ASP A 609 -11.12 -25.14 11.97
CA ASP A 609 -10.46 -26.07 12.89
C ASP A 609 -10.83 -25.83 14.36
N LEU A 610 -10.95 -24.56 14.76
CA LEU A 610 -11.44 -24.20 16.10
C LEU A 610 -12.91 -24.64 16.29
N TYR A 611 -13.76 -24.46 15.28
CA TYR A 611 -15.15 -24.95 15.32
C TYR A 611 -15.24 -26.46 15.42
N LYS A 612 -14.37 -27.21 14.75
CA LYS A 612 -14.31 -28.69 14.89
C LYS A 612 -13.96 -29.09 16.32
N LYS A 613 -12.92 -28.44 16.92
CA LYS A 613 -12.52 -28.67 18.31
C LYS A 613 -13.63 -28.29 19.27
N LEU A 614 -14.25 -27.13 19.06
CA LEU A 614 -15.40 -26.68 19.86
C LEU A 614 -16.56 -27.66 19.80
N SER A 615 -16.94 -28.13 18.61
CA SER A 615 -17.97 -29.13 18.42
C SER A 615 -17.66 -30.45 19.10
N ALA A 616 -16.39 -30.91 19.04
CA ALA A 616 -15.95 -32.13 19.73
C ALA A 616 -16.11 -32.00 21.25
N CYS A 617 -15.75 -30.85 21.83
CA CYS A 617 -15.95 -30.60 23.26
C CYS A 617 -17.43 -30.53 23.65
N TYR A 618 -18.29 -29.86 22.85
CA TYR A 618 -19.74 -29.88 23.09
C TYR A 618 -20.33 -31.29 23.05
N PHE A 619 -19.85 -32.13 22.11
CA PHE A 619 -20.26 -33.55 22.07
C PHE A 619 -19.86 -34.31 23.34
N LYS A 620 -18.66 -34.06 23.87
CA LYS A 620 -18.14 -34.72 25.08
C LYS A 620 -18.87 -34.31 26.36
N ILE A 621 -19.45 -33.12 26.41
CA ILE A 621 -20.29 -32.70 27.57
C ILE A 621 -21.76 -33.03 27.39
N GLY A 622 -22.17 -33.76 26.32
CA GLY A 622 -23.54 -34.19 26.08
C GLY A 622 -24.41 -33.22 25.28
N GLU A 623 -23.89 -32.07 24.89
CA GLU A 623 -24.63 -31.05 24.08
C GLU A 623 -24.59 -31.38 22.58
N THR A 624 -25.09 -32.59 22.24
CA THR A 624 -24.98 -33.16 20.88
C THR A 624 -25.72 -32.37 19.81
N SER A 625 -26.84 -31.75 20.15
CA SER A 625 -27.63 -30.92 19.22
C SER A 625 -26.87 -29.65 18.80
N LEU A 626 -26.15 -29.03 19.76
CA LEU A 626 -25.33 -27.83 19.52
C LEU A 626 -24.06 -28.18 18.74
N ALA A 627 -23.40 -29.29 19.09
CA ALA A 627 -22.24 -29.82 18.36
C ALA A 627 -22.58 -30.06 16.88
N LYS A 628 -23.73 -30.69 16.59
CA LYS A 628 -24.18 -30.92 15.21
C LYS A 628 -24.48 -29.63 14.45
N LYS A 629 -25.16 -28.67 15.10
CA LYS A 629 -25.42 -27.35 14.52
C LYS A 629 -24.16 -26.60 14.12
N ILE A 630 -23.12 -26.66 14.93
CA ILE A 630 -21.83 -26.02 14.66
C ILE A 630 -21.20 -26.64 13.40
N ILE A 631 -21.18 -27.97 13.29
CA ILE A 631 -20.62 -28.71 12.15
C ILE A 631 -21.45 -28.43 10.88
N ASP A 632 -22.76 -28.52 10.94
CA ASP A 632 -23.64 -28.31 9.77
C ASP A 632 -23.47 -26.91 9.16
N ASN A 633 -23.14 -25.91 9.99
CA ASN A 633 -22.94 -24.54 9.53
C ASN A 633 -21.52 -24.27 9.00
N ILE A 634 -20.49 -25.00 9.43
CA ILE A 634 -19.14 -24.91 8.87
C ILE A 634 -19.15 -25.23 7.37
N TYR A 635 -19.97 -26.19 6.94
CA TYR A 635 -20.04 -26.66 5.56
C TYR A 635 -21.06 -25.91 4.68
N LYS A 636 -21.92 -25.09 5.24
CA LYS A 636 -23.02 -24.41 4.51
C LYS A 636 -22.74 -22.97 4.10
N THR A 637 -21.79 -22.29 4.74
CA THR A 637 -21.53 -20.88 4.47
C THR A 637 -20.04 -20.52 4.51
N PRO A 638 -19.50 -19.76 3.54
CA PRO A 638 -18.15 -19.19 3.61
C PRO A 638 -18.05 -17.97 4.53
N GLU A 639 -19.15 -17.48 5.15
CA GLU A 639 -19.14 -16.32 6.03
C GLU A 639 -19.47 -16.66 7.51
N PRO A 640 -18.97 -15.84 8.47
CA PRO A 640 -19.03 -16.17 9.91
C PRO A 640 -20.44 -16.05 10.48
N VAL A 641 -21.09 -17.16 10.72
CA VAL A 641 -22.43 -17.28 11.35
C VAL A 641 -22.35 -17.37 12.88
N VAL A 642 -21.36 -16.74 13.50
CA VAL A 642 -21.10 -16.90 14.96
C VAL A 642 -22.23 -16.35 15.82
N ASN A 643 -22.88 -15.27 15.40
CA ASN A 643 -23.89 -14.60 16.24
C ASN A 643 -25.25 -15.32 16.35
N ASN A 644 -25.51 -16.34 15.53
CA ASN A 644 -26.82 -16.98 15.45
C ASN A 644 -26.84 -18.44 15.92
N ILE A 645 -25.67 -19.05 16.22
CA ILE A 645 -25.57 -20.50 16.52
C ILE A 645 -25.43 -20.76 18.01
N ILE A 646 -24.74 -19.90 18.73
CA ILE A 646 -24.63 -20.00 20.18
C ILE A 646 -25.86 -19.33 20.77
N PRO A 647 -26.73 -20.08 21.45
CA PRO A 647 -27.92 -19.44 22.06
C PRO A 647 -27.41 -18.41 23.06
N LYS A 648 -27.97 -17.18 22.96
CA LYS A 648 -27.85 -16.21 24.05
C LYS A 648 -28.48 -16.88 25.26
N ARG A 649 -27.67 -17.51 26.08
CA ARG A 649 -28.12 -17.94 27.39
C ARG A 649 -28.45 -16.66 28.14
N GLY A 650 -29.73 -16.35 28.17
CA GLY A 650 -30.26 -15.30 29.03
C GLY A 650 -29.86 -15.60 30.46
N ILE A 651 -29.43 -14.58 31.14
CA ILE A 651 -29.35 -14.52 32.59
C ILE A 651 -30.76 -14.62 33.12
#